data_696beb18230d2b031576a37c740838b9
#
_entry.id   696beb18230d2b031576a37c740838b9
#
_cell.length_a   1.000
_cell.length_b   1.000
_cell.length_c   1.000
_cell.angle_alpha   90.00
_cell.angle_beta   90.00
_cell.angle_gamma   90.00
#
_symmetry.space_group_name_H-M   'P 1'
#
loop_
_entity.id
_entity.type
_entity.pdbx_description
1 polymer ?
#
loop_
_entity_poly.entity_id
_entity_poly.type
_entity_poly.pdbx_seq_one_letter_code
_entity_poly.pdbx_strand_id
1 'polypeptide(L)'
;MTQLVAKRPTVEVTPANEFVLRGDAVEYRFHVAADGELIHDHFGAPAPGLAASTGPAPWGRALLDERREFPDLGRGDFRLPAFIVRHAAGHTVTAFKYAAHRVLEGKPALPGLPATFGGAADVSTLVVDLADKHSGLVAELSYSVFPAHNAIARSFTLRNGGDTPVEIQRASSFTLDLPSGDWEMIQLAGDWCRERVEMRRPVFPGTQGFQSAVGYSSHYFNPFVALVDASTTETQGAAYAFNLVYTGSFAVDVERHAFDIVRVSIGLNPVQLSWPLGPGETFTTPEAVAVYSDAGLGGMSRHLHRLYRDHLSRSAWTKRERPVLLNSWEGMYFKFTDAMLYERAKNCAELGIKLFVLDDGWFGDAHPRVNDDAGLGDWIPNPRRFPQGLDAFVKSVNALQVAPVGSATAPQDLKFGIWVEPEMVNPSSDLYEAHPDWVLFAGEHERTESRQQLVLDLGKPEVQDYIIEAIGNVLRMANIAFVKWDNNRYMHETPQPYASHKYMLGLYRVLDSLTTSFPDVLFEGCASGGGRYDPGILQYWPQQWTSDDTDPIERLHIQFGTCLAYPPSAMGCHVSASPGEQVGRATPLEFRTHVALMGGSFGFELELEHMSAEERAQIKDLVALAERVNPYVIHGDLYRLALPGKSNWPAALYVAPEGSAVLLAFQMFARIKVDTPRLRLDGLDDDAQYEIDGVVHSGKALRSVGLQLDWSSSRLPGVDYQSKLLFINKV
;
A
#
# COMPACT_ATOMS: atom_id res chain seq x y z
N MET A 1 -44.74 -12.83 7.64
CA MET A 1 -44.36 -12.85 6.20
C MET A 1 -43.45 -11.68 5.95
N THR A 2 -42.16 -11.89 6.07
CA THR A 2 -41.15 -10.89 5.72
C THR A 2 -41.09 -10.85 4.19
N GLN A 3 -41.58 -9.77 3.57
CA GLN A 3 -41.37 -9.55 2.15
C GLN A 3 -39.86 -9.56 1.91
N LEU A 4 -39.37 -10.52 1.14
CA LEU A 4 -38.07 -10.50 0.53
C LEU A 4 -38.01 -9.23 -0.36
N VAL A 5 -37.48 -8.16 0.15
CA VAL A 5 -37.12 -7.00 -0.69
C VAL A 5 -36.04 -7.52 -1.66
N ALA A 6 -36.41 -7.64 -2.93
CA ALA A 6 -35.45 -8.04 -3.96
C ALA A 6 -34.22 -7.11 -3.88
N LYS A 7 -33.05 -7.69 -3.71
CA LYS A 7 -31.81 -6.92 -3.66
C LYS A 7 -31.69 -6.14 -4.97
N ARG A 8 -31.54 -4.81 -4.90
CA ARG A 8 -31.35 -3.98 -6.10
C ARG A 8 -30.09 -4.42 -6.83
N PRO A 9 -30.07 -4.41 -8.16
CA PRO A 9 -28.86 -4.76 -8.91
C PRO A 9 -27.73 -3.81 -8.58
N THR A 10 -26.51 -4.34 -8.47
CA THR A 10 -25.27 -3.56 -8.23
C THR A 10 -25.01 -2.56 -9.37
N VAL A 11 -25.28 -2.97 -10.60
CA VAL A 11 -25.25 -2.12 -11.80
C VAL A 11 -26.63 -2.10 -12.41
N GLU A 12 -27.22 -0.93 -12.56
CA GLU A 12 -28.50 -0.70 -13.23
C GLU A 12 -28.27 0.24 -14.41
N VAL A 13 -28.84 -0.11 -15.56
CA VAL A 13 -28.83 0.75 -16.75
C VAL A 13 -30.26 1.01 -17.16
N THR A 14 -30.66 2.29 -17.22
CA THR A 14 -32.01 2.66 -17.67
C THR A 14 -32.10 2.69 -19.20
N PRO A 15 -33.35 2.62 -19.76
CA PRO A 15 -33.54 2.78 -21.22
C PRO A 15 -33.04 4.12 -21.77
N ALA A 16 -32.84 5.13 -20.94
CA ALA A 16 -32.28 6.43 -21.30
C ALA A 16 -30.73 6.46 -21.24
N ASN A 17 -30.06 5.33 -21.04
CA ASN A 17 -28.63 5.20 -20.81
C ASN A 17 -28.14 6.01 -19.59
N GLU A 18 -28.91 5.96 -18.49
CA GLU A 18 -28.41 6.37 -17.18
C GLU A 18 -27.82 5.12 -16.51
N PHE A 19 -26.60 5.27 -16.01
CA PHE A 19 -25.85 4.21 -15.33
C PHE A 19 -25.83 4.47 -13.83
N VAL A 20 -26.28 3.51 -13.06
CA VAL A 20 -26.32 3.59 -11.59
C VAL A 20 -25.58 2.40 -11.00
N LEU A 21 -24.46 2.69 -10.34
CA LEU A 21 -23.61 1.71 -9.69
C LEU A 21 -23.78 1.83 -8.18
N ARG A 22 -24.10 0.73 -7.47
CA ARG A 22 -24.46 0.75 -6.05
C ARG A 22 -23.60 -0.19 -5.23
N GLY A 23 -23.03 0.35 -4.13
CA GLY A 23 -22.58 -0.42 -2.99
C GLY A 23 -23.61 -0.44 -1.86
N ASP A 24 -23.22 -0.94 -0.69
CA ASP A 24 -24.12 -1.00 0.47
C ASP A 24 -24.47 0.43 0.99
N ALA A 25 -23.49 1.35 0.97
CA ALA A 25 -23.67 2.75 1.39
C ALA A 25 -23.06 3.76 0.39
N VAL A 26 -22.84 3.36 -0.86
CA VAL A 26 -22.31 4.23 -1.91
C VAL A 26 -23.15 4.10 -3.18
N GLU A 27 -23.25 5.22 -3.91
CA GLU A 27 -23.83 5.26 -5.23
C GLU A 27 -23.00 6.14 -6.15
N TYR A 28 -22.78 5.67 -7.38
CA TYR A 28 -22.10 6.38 -8.45
C TYR A 28 -23.04 6.43 -9.66
N ARG A 29 -23.27 7.63 -10.21
CA ARG A 29 -24.19 7.84 -11.33
C ARG A 29 -23.58 8.70 -12.42
N PHE A 30 -23.86 8.33 -13.65
CA PHE A 30 -23.61 9.14 -14.83
C PHE A 30 -24.59 8.75 -15.94
N HIS A 31 -24.71 9.57 -16.96
CA HIS A 31 -25.61 9.32 -18.09
C HIS A 31 -24.99 9.71 -19.42
N VAL A 32 -25.64 9.27 -20.51
CA VAL A 32 -25.32 9.68 -21.88
C VAL A 32 -26.16 10.90 -22.22
N ALA A 33 -25.51 12.04 -22.47
CA ALA A 33 -26.17 13.26 -22.92
C ALA A 33 -26.66 13.13 -24.37
N ALA A 34 -27.55 14.04 -24.78
CA ALA A 34 -28.17 14.03 -26.12
C ALA A 34 -27.17 14.05 -27.29
N ASP A 35 -25.98 14.57 -27.09
CA ASP A 35 -24.91 14.62 -28.09
C ASP A 35 -23.91 13.46 -27.97
N GLY A 36 -24.15 12.52 -27.04
CA GLY A 36 -23.36 11.32 -26.80
C GLY A 36 -22.18 11.50 -25.84
N GLU A 37 -22.03 12.66 -25.18
CA GLU A 37 -21.08 12.81 -24.06
C GLU A 37 -21.51 12.01 -22.84
N LEU A 38 -20.55 11.57 -22.02
CA LEU A 38 -20.83 11.03 -20.69
C LEU A 38 -20.75 12.14 -19.66
N ILE A 39 -21.83 12.31 -18.90
CA ILE A 39 -21.98 13.34 -17.86
C ILE A 39 -22.07 12.68 -16.50
N HIS A 40 -21.22 13.10 -15.57
CA HIS A 40 -21.23 12.65 -14.17
C HIS A 40 -22.35 13.33 -13.39
N ASP A 41 -23.16 12.56 -12.70
CA ASP A 41 -24.29 13.06 -11.90
C ASP A 41 -24.00 13.04 -10.39
N HIS A 42 -23.46 11.93 -9.89
CA HIS A 42 -23.29 11.73 -8.44
C HIS A 42 -22.24 10.70 -8.08
N PHE A 43 -21.47 10.97 -7.04
CA PHE A 43 -20.70 9.99 -6.27
C PHE A 43 -20.80 10.32 -4.78
N GLY A 44 -21.25 9.37 -3.96
CA GLY A 44 -21.43 9.57 -2.53
C GLY A 44 -22.47 8.64 -1.92
N ALA A 45 -23.14 9.11 -0.87
CA ALA A 45 -24.25 8.37 -0.26
C ALA A 45 -25.37 8.06 -1.27
N PRO A 46 -26.11 6.95 -1.13
CA PRO A 46 -27.22 6.64 -2.02
C PRO A 46 -28.24 7.79 -2.09
N ALA A 47 -28.56 8.23 -3.32
CA ALA A 47 -29.44 9.36 -3.60
C ALA A 47 -30.68 8.92 -4.42
N PRO A 48 -31.64 8.20 -3.79
CA PRO A 48 -32.81 7.70 -4.50
C PRO A 48 -33.67 8.86 -5.02
N GLY A 49 -34.06 8.76 -6.31
CA GLY A 49 -34.87 9.79 -6.97
C GLY A 49 -34.10 11.01 -7.47
N LEU A 50 -32.75 10.99 -7.36
CA LEU A 50 -31.94 12.02 -8.03
C LEU A 50 -32.19 11.94 -9.54
N ALA A 51 -32.64 13.01 -10.14
CA ALA A 51 -32.76 13.12 -11.60
C ALA A 51 -31.39 13.43 -12.21
N ALA A 52 -31.17 12.89 -13.42
CA ALA A 52 -30.00 13.27 -14.22
C ALA A 52 -29.97 14.79 -14.44
N SER A 53 -28.78 15.36 -14.42
CA SER A 53 -28.60 16.79 -14.67
C SER A 53 -29.08 17.12 -16.10
N THR A 54 -30.15 17.87 -16.23
CA THR A 54 -30.72 18.26 -17.53
C THR A 54 -30.59 19.78 -17.74
N GLY A 55 -29.82 20.16 -18.70
CA GLY A 55 -29.91 21.48 -19.30
C GLY A 55 -28.59 22.13 -19.68
N PRO A 56 -28.55 22.72 -20.87
CA PRO A 56 -27.45 23.60 -21.25
C PRO A 56 -27.50 24.87 -20.39
N ALA A 57 -26.32 25.43 -20.11
CA ALA A 57 -26.25 26.77 -19.54
C ALA A 57 -27.01 27.79 -20.39
N PRO A 58 -27.61 28.83 -19.79
CA PRO A 58 -28.48 29.80 -20.50
C PRO A 58 -27.80 30.52 -21.66
N TRP A 59 -26.48 30.49 -21.73
CA TRP A 59 -25.64 31.24 -22.69
C TRP A 59 -25.04 30.37 -23.82
N GLY A 60 -25.56 29.16 -24.02
CA GLY A 60 -25.02 28.20 -24.95
C GLY A 60 -24.12 27.17 -24.20
N ARG A 61 -23.82 26.11 -24.90
CA ARG A 61 -23.09 24.97 -24.31
C ARG A 61 -21.62 25.29 -24.13
N ALA A 62 -21.22 25.70 -22.94
CA ALA A 62 -19.83 25.70 -22.54
C ALA A 62 -19.53 24.37 -21.84
N LEU A 63 -18.62 23.56 -22.39
CA LEU A 63 -18.20 22.28 -21.76
C LEU A 63 -17.63 22.47 -20.35
N LEU A 64 -17.21 23.68 -20.01
CA LEU A 64 -16.79 24.10 -18.66
C LEU A 64 -17.85 23.88 -17.56
N ASP A 65 -19.13 24.01 -17.93
CA ASP A 65 -20.23 23.92 -16.95
C ASP A 65 -20.68 22.48 -16.74
N GLU A 66 -20.15 21.54 -17.54
CA GLU A 66 -20.53 20.14 -17.48
C GLU A 66 -19.51 19.31 -16.67
N ARG A 67 -20.01 18.43 -15.81
CA ARG A 67 -19.21 17.43 -15.11
C ARG A 67 -19.00 16.23 -16.03
N ARG A 68 -18.02 16.31 -16.90
CA ARG A 68 -17.75 15.24 -17.87
C ARG A 68 -17.12 14.03 -17.18
N GLU A 69 -17.65 12.84 -17.46
CA GLU A 69 -17.16 11.58 -16.91
C GLU A 69 -15.78 11.21 -17.48
N PHE A 70 -15.52 11.55 -18.76
CA PHE A 70 -14.23 11.30 -19.43
C PHE A 70 -13.77 12.57 -20.17
N PRO A 71 -13.29 13.58 -19.42
CA PRO A 71 -12.91 14.87 -20.02
C PRO A 71 -11.66 14.76 -20.88
N ASP A 72 -11.74 15.31 -22.09
CA ASP A 72 -10.64 15.45 -23.04
C ASP A 72 -10.17 16.91 -23.16
N LEU A 73 -9.10 17.13 -23.95
CA LEU A 73 -8.52 18.44 -24.21
C LEU A 73 -9.00 18.99 -25.58
N GLY A 74 -9.18 20.31 -25.67
CA GLY A 74 -9.30 21.02 -26.96
C GLY A 74 -10.70 21.28 -27.43
N ARG A 75 -11.75 21.04 -26.60
CA ARG A 75 -13.16 21.29 -26.98
C ARG A 75 -13.89 22.24 -26.01
N GLY A 76 -13.15 23.07 -25.26
CA GLY A 76 -13.73 24.09 -24.40
C GLY A 76 -13.87 23.71 -22.92
N ASP A 77 -13.52 22.50 -22.49
CA ASP A 77 -13.21 22.20 -21.09
C ASP A 77 -11.74 22.54 -20.84
N PHE A 78 -11.48 23.61 -20.12
CA PHE A 78 -10.11 24.09 -19.84
C PHE A 78 -9.55 23.55 -18.54
N ARG A 79 -10.31 22.73 -17.83
CA ARG A 79 -9.86 22.01 -16.64
C ARG A 79 -8.95 20.84 -17.05
N LEU A 80 -8.18 20.30 -16.11
CA LEU A 80 -7.28 19.19 -16.36
C LEU A 80 -8.03 17.98 -16.96
N PRO A 81 -7.60 17.48 -18.13
CA PRO A 81 -8.26 16.37 -18.80
C PRO A 81 -7.89 15.01 -18.17
N ALA A 82 -8.74 14.01 -18.35
CA ALA A 82 -8.45 12.63 -17.96
C ALA A 82 -7.33 12.02 -18.83
N PHE A 83 -7.27 12.41 -20.09
CA PHE A 83 -6.26 11.93 -21.03
C PHE A 83 -5.86 13.00 -22.03
N ILE A 84 -4.66 12.85 -22.60
CA ILE A 84 -4.17 13.65 -23.73
C ILE A 84 -3.57 12.68 -24.74
N VAL A 85 -4.06 12.73 -25.97
CA VAL A 85 -3.52 12.00 -27.12
C VAL A 85 -3.07 13.01 -28.17
N ARG A 86 -1.80 12.94 -28.57
CA ARG A 86 -1.26 13.71 -29.68
C ARG A 86 -1.39 12.89 -30.97
N HIS A 87 -2.14 13.40 -31.91
CA HIS A 87 -2.32 12.80 -33.23
C HIS A 87 -1.11 13.06 -34.16
N ALA A 88 -0.93 12.23 -35.18
CA ALA A 88 0.17 12.40 -36.16
C ALA A 88 0.19 13.79 -36.81
N ALA A 89 -0.96 14.46 -36.93
CA ALA A 89 -1.08 15.84 -37.42
C ALA A 89 -0.62 16.91 -36.42
N GLY A 90 -0.26 16.51 -35.17
CA GLY A 90 0.28 17.38 -34.12
C GLY A 90 -0.76 17.97 -33.15
N HIS A 91 -2.06 17.90 -33.45
CA HIS A 91 -3.11 18.37 -32.53
C HIS A 91 -3.45 17.30 -31.43
N THR A 92 -4.15 17.75 -30.40
CA THR A 92 -4.58 16.91 -29.27
C THR A 92 -6.10 16.81 -29.13
N VAL A 93 -6.84 17.24 -30.14
CA VAL A 93 -8.31 17.25 -30.13
C VAL A 93 -8.85 15.83 -30.35
N THR A 94 -9.68 15.37 -29.44
CA THR A 94 -10.46 14.13 -29.54
C THR A 94 -11.95 14.45 -29.39
N ALA A 95 -12.83 13.56 -29.87
CA ALA A 95 -14.28 13.74 -29.79
C ALA A 95 -14.95 12.39 -29.47
N PHE A 96 -14.64 11.83 -28.32
CA PHE A 96 -15.25 10.59 -27.88
C PHE A 96 -16.75 10.74 -27.62
N LYS A 97 -17.53 9.80 -28.16
CA LYS A 97 -18.98 9.71 -27.99
C LYS A 97 -19.33 8.28 -27.59
N TYR A 98 -20.36 8.14 -26.77
CA TYR A 98 -20.91 6.84 -26.40
C TYR A 98 -21.20 6.00 -27.65
N ALA A 99 -20.78 4.74 -27.61
CA ALA A 99 -20.99 3.75 -28.66
C ALA A 99 -21.78 2.54 -28.16
N ALA A 100 -21.41 1.98 -27.04
CA ALA A 100 -22.04 0.80 -26.45
C ALA A 100 -21.72 0.68 -24.95
N HIS A 101 -22.40 -0.25 -24.28
CA HIS A 101 -22.04 -0.68 -22.94
C HIS A 101 -22.31 -2.18 -22.77
N ARG A 102 -21.70 -2.76 -21.74
CA ARG A 102 -21.96 -4.13 -21.28
C ARG A 102 -21.78 -4.22 -19.77
N VAL A 103 -22.59 -5.08 -19.13
CA VAL A 103 -22.45 -5.41 -17.70
C VAL A 103 -21.91 -6.82 -17.59
N LEU A 104 -20.88 -7.01 -16.80
CA LEU A 104 -20.20 -8.27 -16.58
C LEU A 104 -20.41 -8.70 -15.13
N GLU A 105 -20.62 -9.98 -14.91
CA GLU A 105 -20.53 -10.61 -13.60
C GLU A 105 -19.05 -10.86 -13.26
N GLY A 106 -18.64 -10.45 -12.05
CA GLY A 106 -17.24 -10.50 -11.66
C GLY A 106 -16.41 -9.35 -12.25
N LYS A 107 -15.08 -9.43 -12.07
CA LYS A 107 -14.13 -8.43 -12.52
C LYS A 107 -13.11 -9.03 -13.49
N PRO A 108 -13.00 -8.51 -14.74
CA PRO A 108 -11.93 -8.88 -15.65
C PRO A 108 -10.55 -8.51 -15.10
N ALA A 109 -9.55 -9.37 -15.36
CA ALA A 109 -8.17 -9.03 -15.08
C ALA A 109 -7.66 -7.91 -16.00
N LEU A 110 -6.76 -7.08 -15.49
CA LEU A 110 -6.02 -6.12 -16.31
C LEU A 110 -4.72 -6.78 -16.80
N PRO A 111 -4.50 -6.91 -18.11
CA PRO A 111 -3.32 -7.57 -18.63
C PRO A 111 -2.02 -6.87 -18.22
N GLY A 112 -1.12 -7.60 -17.55
CA GLY A 112 0.20 -7.10 -17.15
C GLY A 112 0.22 -6.04 -16.05
N LEU A 113 -0.92 -5.73 -15.44
CA LEU A 113 -1.06 -4.72 -14.39
C LEU A 113 -1.67 -5.32 -13.11
N PRO A 114 -1.26 -4.85 -11.92
CA PRO A 114 -1.94 -5.17 -10.70
C PRO A 114 -3.36 -4.60 -10.70
N ALA A 115 -4.30 -5.34 -10.14
CA ALA A 115 -5.70 -4.93 -10.06
C ALA A 115 -6.43 -5.66 -8.95
N THR A 116 -7.48 -5.05 -8.43
CA THR A 116 -8.44 -5.74 -7.56
C THR A 116 -9.09 -6.89 -8.32
N PHE A 117 -9.56 -7.90 -7.62
CA PHE A 117 -10.20 -9.09 -8.19
C PHE A 117 -11.47 -9.46 -7.42
N GLY A 118 -12.38 -10.15 -8.08
CA GLY A 118 -13.59 -10.69 -7.43
C GLY A 118 -14.44 -11.48 -8.41
N GLY A 119 -15.17 -12.45 -7.88
CA GLY A 119 -16.13 -13.25 -8.62
C GLY A 119 -17.51 -12.56 -8.72
N ALA A 120 -18.46 -13.22 -9.40
CA ALA A 120 -19.83 -12.71 -9.57
C ALA A 120 -20.59 -12.45 -8.25
N ALA A 121 -20.20 -13.11 -7.15
CA ALA A 121 -20.80 -12.89 -5.84
C ALA A 121 -20.36 -11.58 -5.18
N ASP A 122 -19.16 -11.08 -5.53
CA ASP A 122 -18.48 -10.02 -4.83
C ASP A 122 -18.47 -8.70 -5.60
N VAL A 123 -18.48 -8.77 -6.94
CA VAL A 123 -18.29 -7.60 -7.80
C VAL A 123 -19.09 -7.71 -9.10
N SER A 124 -19.57 -6.57 -9.58
CA SER A 124 -20.13 -6.41 -10.93
C SER A 124 -19.37 -5.31 -11.65
N THR A 125 -19.13 -5.50 -12.95
CA THR A 125 -18.37 -4.56 -13.76
C THR A 125 -19.25 -4.00 -14.89
N LEU A 126 -19.35 -2.66 -14.95
CA LEU A 126 -19.86 -1.94 -16.10
C LEU A 126 -18.70 -1.56 -17.01
N VAL A 127 -18.83 -1.85 -18.29
CA VAL A 127 -17.88 -1.39 -19.31
C VAL A 127 -18.63 -0.53 -20.30
N VAL A 128 -18.10 0.66 -20.56
CA VAL A 128 -18.66 1.65 -21.53
C VAL A 128 -17.68 1.92 -22.63
N ASP A 129 -18.11 1.70 -23.87
CA ASP A 129 -17.31 1.95 -25.06
C ASP A 129 -17.62 3.33 -25.62
N LEU A 130 -16.57 4.11 -25.83
CA LEU A 130 -16.59 5.42 -26.48
C LEU A 130 -15.80 5.35 -27.78
N ALA A 131 -16.25 6.04 -28.82
CA ALA A 131 -15.56 6.10 -30.09
C ALA A 131 -15.37 7.55 -30.57
N ASP A 132 -14.18 7.87 -31.05
CA ASP A 132 -13.89 9.06 -31.82
C ASP A 132 -13.90 8.68 -33.31
N LYS A 133 -14.95 9.08 -34.02
CA LYS A 133 -15.14 8.76 -35.46
C LYS A 133 -14.12 9.43 -36.38
N HIS A 134 -13.44 10.47 -35.92
CA HIS A 134 -12.48 11.21 -36.73
C HIS A 134 -11.10 10.59 -36.73
N SER A 135 -10.66 10.13 -35.55
CA SER A 135 -9.34 9.52 -35.37
C SER A 135 -9.37 7.98 -35.43
N GLY A 136 -10.53 7.38 -35.29
CA GLY A 136 -10.67 5.93 -35.17
C GLY A 136 -10.29 5.40 -33.78
N LEU A 137 -9.99 6.26 -32.80
CA LEU A 137 -9.71 5.86 -31.43
C LEU A 137 -10.96 5.32 -30.74
N VAL A 138 -10.80 4.28 -29.97
CA VAL A 138 -11.83 3.72 -29.09
C VAL A 138 -11.32 3.71 -27.66
N ALA A 139 -12.13 4.22 -26.72
CA ALA A 139 -11.86 4.15 -25.29
C ALA A 139 -12.88 3.21 -24.65
N GLU A 140 -12.39 2.22 -23.90
CA GLU A 140 -13.20 1.31 -23.09
C GLU A 140 -13.03 1.71 -21.62
N LEU A 141 -14.08 2.25 -21.00
CA LEU A 141 -14.09 2.64 -19.59
C LEU A 141 -14.64 1.50 -18.73
N SER A 142 -13.88 1.02 -17.78
CA SER A 142 -14.26 -0.07 -16.89
C SER A 142 -14.53 0.43 -15.48
N TYR A 143 -15.69 0.06 -14.89
CA TYR A 143 -16.12 0.41 -13.53
C TYR A 143 -16.52 -0.88 -12.80
N SER A 144 -15.72 -1.31 -11.83
CA SER A 144 -16.01 -2.49 -11.02
C SER A 144 -16.45 -2.07 -9.63
N VAL A 145 -17.65 -2.50 -9.23
CA VAL A 145 -18.26 -2.12 -7.94
C VAL A 145 -18.11 -3.25 -6.96
N PHE A 146 -17.56 -2.97 -5.79
CA PHE A 146 -17.43 -3.86 -4.63
C PHE A 146 -18.41 -3.41 -3.54
N PRO A 147 -19.64 -3.93 -3.52
CA PRO A 147 -20.73 -3.41 -2.67
C PRO A 147 -20.38 -3.40 -1.18
N ALA A 148 -19.87 -4.50 -0.66
CA ALA A 148 -19.54 -4.65 0.77
C ALA A 148 -18.40 -3.72 1.25
N HIS A 149 -17.61 -3.18 0.30
CA HIS A 149 -16.49 -2.30 0.59
C HIS A 149 -16.75 -0.83 0.25
N ASN A 150 -17.95 -0.50 -0.26
CA ASN A 150 -18.30 0.84 -0.75
C ASN A 150 -17.23 1.42 -1.70
N ALA A 151 -16.71 0.55 -2.58
CA ALA A 151 -15.60 0.86 -3.45
C ALA A 151 -15.95 0.68 -4.93
N ILE A 152 -15.37 1.55 -5.75
CA ILE A 152 -15.42 1.50 -7.21
C ILE A 152 -14.01 1.52 -7.74
N ALA A 153 -13.63 0.46 -8.46
CA ALA A 153 -12.37 0.39 -9.16
C ALA A 153 -12.57 0.82 -10.61
N ARG A 154 -11.72 1.72 -11.10
CA ARG A 154 -11.81 2.29 -12.46
C ARG A 154 -10.48 2.21 -13.19
N SER A 155 -10.56 1.87 -14.47
CA SER A 155 -9.48 1.95 -15.44
C SER A 155 -10.06 2.26 -16.83
N PHE A 156 -9.21 2.60 -17.80
CA PHE A 156 -9.63 2.63 -19.19
C PHE A 156 -8.57 2.02 -20.12
N THR A 157 -9.03 1.51 -21.25
CA THR A 157 -8.19 1.03 -22.34
C THR A 157 -8.42 1.89 -23.58
N LEU A 158 -7.34 2.44 -24.15
CA LEU A 158 -7.37 3.08 -25.47
C LEU A 158 -6.93 2.07 -26.52
N ARG A 159 -7.70 1.95 -27.61
CA ARG A 159 -7.33 1.19 -28.80
C ARG A 159 -7.23 2.15 -29.98
N ASN A 160 -6.11 2.08 -30.69
CA ASN A 160 -5.95 2.81 -31.94
C ASN A 160 -6.55 1.99 -33.10
N GLY A 161 -7.78 2.30 -33.46
CA GLY A 161 -8.47 1.71 -34.61
C GLY A 161 -8.29 2.50 -35.91
N GLY A 162 -7.49 3.60 -35.87
CA GLY A 162 -7.13 4.39 -37.04
C GLY A 162 -5.91 3.84 -37.78
N ASP A 163 -5.54 4.51 -38.88
CA ASP A 163 -4.43 4.09 -39.75
C ASP A 163 -3.09 4.76 -39.43
N THR A 164 -3.06 5.70 -38.49
CA THR A 164 -1.86 6.47 -38.14
C THR A 164 -1.52 6.28 -36.65
N PRO A 165 -0.23 6.26 -36.30
CA PRO A 165 0.16 6.17 -34.86
C PRO A 165 -0.24 7.47 -34.15
N VAL A 166 -0.51 7.30 -32.83
CA VAL A 166 -0.77 8.40 -31.89
C VAL A 166 0.16 8.28 -30.69
N GLU A 167 0.25 9.34 -29.89
CA GLU A 167 1.08 9.37 -28.70
C GLU A 167 0.24 9.75 -27.49
N ILE A 168 0.23 8.92 -26.47
CA ILE A 168 -0.48 9.19 -25.20
C ILE A 168 0.45 10.00 -24.31
N GLN A 169 0.04 11.21 -23.93
CA GLN A 169 0.82 12.14 -23.11
C GLN A 169 0.25 12.32 -21.68
N ARG A 170 -1.01 11.93 -21.48
CA ARG A 170 -1.65 11.88 -20.15
C ARG A 170 -2.64 10.73 -20.12
N ALA A 171 -2.68 10.02 -18.98
CA ALA A 171 -3.61 8.93 -18.72
C ALA A 171 -3.92 8.87 -17.22
N SER A 172 -5.01 9.52 -16.81
CA SER A 172 -5.53 9.50 -15.43
C SER A 172 -6.57 8.39 -15.31
N SER A 173 -6.28 7.37 -14.52
CA SER A 173 -7.14 6.20 -14.34
C SER A 173 -8.52 6.56 -13.77
N PHE A 174 -8.55 7.58 -12.92
CA PHE A 174 -9.78 8.12 -12.34
C PHE A 174 -9.76 9.65 -12.41
N THR A 175 -10.81 10.23 -12.98
CA THR A 175 -11.08 11.68 -12.97
C THR A 175 -12.53 11.88 -12.58
N LEU A 176 -12.79 12.78 -11.64
CA LEU A 176 -14.12 12.98 -11.08
C LEU A 176 -14.31 14.45 -10.68
N ASP A 177 -15.49 15.01 -10.97
CA ASP A 177 -15.91 16.34 -10.55
C ASP A 177 -16.81 16.24 -9.31
N LEU A 178 -16.29 16.62 -8.15
CA LEU A 178 -17.07 16.76 -6.92
C LEU A 178 -17.84 18.11 -6.93
N PRO A 179 -19.01 18.18 -6.26
CA PRO A 179 -19.78 19.42 -6.17
C PRO A 179 -19.02 20.52 -5.42
N SER A 180 -19.52 21.76 -5.51
CA SER A 180 -19.04 22.87 -4.68
C SER A 180 -19.13 22.54 -3.19
N GLY A 181 -18.13 22.97 -2.41
CA GLY A 181 -18.06 22.72 -0.96
C GLY A 181 -16.74 23.20 -0.36
N ASP A 182 -16.68 23.22 0.97
CA ASP A 182 -15.46 23.53 1.72
C ASP A 182 -14.57 22.31 1.86
N TRP A 183 -13.96 21.94 0.73
CA TRP A 183 -13.12 20.75 0.63
C TRP A 183 -11.74 20.94 1.24
N GLU A 184 -11.31 19.92 1.97
CA GLU A 184 -9.92 19.73 2.36
C GLU A 184 -9.36 18.48 1.70
N MET A 185 -8.10 18.57 1.32
CA MET A 185 -7.33 17.46 0.73
C MET A 185 -6.42 16.84 1.78
N ILE A 186 -6.45 15.53 1.88
CA ILE A 186 -5.53 14.73 2.71
C ILE A 186 -4.62 13.95 1.78
N GLN A 187 -3.31 14.05 2.00
CA GLN A 187 -2.26 13.30 1.33
C GLN A 187 -1.33 12.66 2.34
N LEU A 188 -0.63 11.61 1.93
CA LEU A 188 0.44 10.97 2.68
C LEU A 188 1.78 11.37 2.05
N ALA A 189 2.59 12.11 2.79
CA ALA A 189 3.87 12.63 2.32
C ALA A 189 4.97 12.34 3.34
N GLY A 190 6.23 12.49 2.95
CA GLY A 190 7.34 12.26 3.87
C GLY A 190 8.71 12.29 3.20
N ASP A 191 9.57 11.49 3.76
CA ASP A 191 10.93 11.27 3.31
C ASP A 191 11.39 9.89 3.80
N TRP A 192 12.60 9.45 3.45
CA TRP A 192 13.24 8.30 4.08
C TRP A 192 13.25 8.45 5.61
N CYS A 193 12.91 7.39 6.33
CA CYS A 193 12.76 7.37 7.79
C CYS A 193 11.67 8.31 8.35
N ARG A 194 10.76 8.81 7.51
CA ARG A 194 9.64 9.67 7.90
C ARG A 194 8.49 9.55 6.91
N GLU A 195 8.16 8.34 6.54
CA GLU A 195 7.21 8.03 5.47
C GLU A 195 5.76 8.25 5.89
N ARG A 196 4.93 8.58 4.92
CA ARG A 196 3.44 8.60 4.99
C ARG A 196 2.85 9.41 6.15
N VAL A 197 3.45 10.56 6.44
CA VAL A 197 2.86 11.52 7.38
C VAL A 197 1.57 12.10 6.79
N GLU A 198 0.47 12.04 7.56
CA GLU A 198 -0.82 12.63 7.17
C GLU A 198 -0.71 14.16 7.08
N MET A 199 -0.98 14.70 5.89
CA MET A 199 -1.05 16.13 5.64
C MET A 199 -2.45 16.50 5.17
N ARG A 200 -3.13 17.36 5.91
CA ARG A 200 -4.48 17.86 5.63
C ARG A 200 -4.45 19.36 5.39
N ARG A 201 -5.03 19.82 4.28
CA ARG A 201 -5.04 21.25 3.90
C ARG A 201 -6.29 21.61 3.11
N PRO A 202 -6.77 22.88 3.19
CA PRO A 202 -7.88 23.37 2.36
C PRO A 202 -7.57 23.29 0.86
N VAL A 203 -8.61 23.06 0.05
CA VAL A 203 -8.53 23.13 -1.41
C VAL A 203 -8.80 24.56 -1.86
N PHE A 204 -7.77 25.23 -2.38
CA PHE A 204 -7.84 26.61 -2.86
C PHE A 204 -8.22 26.66 -4.36
N PRO A 205 -8.74 27.81 -4.88
CA PRO A 205 -8.91 28.00 -6.30
C PRO A 205 -7.60 27.80 -7.10
N GLY A 206 -7.68 27.08 -8.21
CA GLY A 206 -6.53 26.66 -9.01
C GLY A 206 -6.21 25.19 -8.86
N THR A 207 -5.08 24.76 -9.43
CA THR A 207 -4.62 23.37 -9.40
C THR A 207 -3.64 23.18 -8.27
N GLN A 208 -3.88 22.15 -7.47
CA GLN A 208 -3.01 21.65 -6.40
C GLN A 208 -2.78 20.18 -6.64
N GLY A 209 -1.63 19.67 -6.28
CA GLY A 209 -1.37 18.27 -6.48
C GLY A 209 -0.02 17.85 -5.90
N PHE A 210 0.30 16.60 -6.13
CA PHE A 210 1.58 15.99 -5.80
C PHE A 210 1.83 14.82 -6.76
N GLN A 211 3.09 14.50 -6.95
CA GLN A 211 3.48 13.48 -7.92
C GLN A 211 4.79 12.81 -7.51
N SER A 212 5.00 11.60 -8.00
CA SER A 212 6.32 10.97 -8.03
C SER A 212 6.80 10.87 -9.48
N ALA A 213 8.04 11.26 -9.72
CA ALA A 213 8.73 11.15 -11.00
C ALA A 213 10.06 10.39 -10.88
N VAL A 214 10.24 9.66 -9.77
CA VAL A 214 11.48 8.92 -9.47
C VAL A 214 11.50 7.49 -10.00
N GLY A 215 10.52 7.15 -10.83
CA GLY A 215 10.32 5.79 -11.35
C GLY A 215 9.41 4.92 -10.50
N TYR A 216 9.26 5.22 -9.22
CA TYR A 216 8.47 4.48 -8.21
C TYR A 216 7.49 5.39 -7.48
N SER A 217 6.63 4.81 -6.62
CA SER A 217 5.69 5.57 -5.78
C SER A 217 6.39 6.54 -4.82
N SER A 218 7.49 6.17 -4.21
CA SER A 218 8.45 7.00 -3.43
C SER A 218 8.12 7.24 -1.95
N HIS A 219 9.14 7.62 -1.18
CA HIS A 219 8.99 8.08 0.20
C HIS A 219 8.30 9.44 0.29
N TYR A 220 8.50 10.31 -0.74
CA TYR A 220 8.05 11.70 -0.72
C TYR A 220 6.53 11.81 -0.78
N PHE A 221 5.90 11.02 -1.63
CA PHE A 221 4.45 11.04 -1.85
C PHE A 221 3.93 9.63 -2.11
N ASN A 222 2.75 9.35 -1.56
CA ASN A 222 2.05 8.09 -1.74
C ASN A 222 0.91 8.27 -2.75
N PRO A 223 0.58 7.28 -3.60
CA PRO A 223 -0.47 7.39 -4.62
C PRO A 223 -1.89 7.34 -4.02
N PHE A 224 -2.11 8.10 -2.95
CA PHE A 224 -3.35 8.20 -2.19
C PHE A 224 -3.74 9.66 -1.97
N VAL A 225 -5.01 9.97 -2.17
CA VAL A 225 -5.61 11.25 -1.81
C VAL A 225 -7.01 11.03 -1.24
N ALA A 226 -7.38 11.78 -0.21
CA ALA A 226 -8.77 11.88 0.21
C ALA A 226 -9.26 13.34 0.15
N LEU A 227 -10.50 13.52 -0.30
CA LEU A 227 -11.24 14.79 -0.25
C LEU A 227 -12.28 14.65 0.85
N VAL A 228 -12.30 15.61 1.77
CA VAL A 228 -13.19 15.59 2.92
C VAL A 228 -13.78 16.99 3.17
N ASP A 229 -14.91 17.05 3.84
CA ASP A 229 -15.41 18.31 4.41
C ASP A 229 -14.52 18.73 5.59
N ALA A 230 -14.35 20.04 5.83
CA ALA A 230 -13.56 20.57 6.93
C ALA A 230 -13.97 20.04 8.32
N SER A 231 -15.26 19.67 8.49
CA SER A 231 -15.80 19.08 9.72
C SER A 231 -15.56 17.58 9.89
N THR A 232 -15.06 16.90 8.86
CA THR A 232 -14.83 15.44 8.90
C THR A 232 -13.76 15.07 9.92
N THR A 233 -14.08 14.07 10.75
CA THR A 233 -13.21 13.48 11.78
C THR A 233 -12.95 12.00 11.53
N GLU A 234 -12.35 11.29 12.49
CA GLU A 234 -12.17 9.83 12.41
C GLU A 234 -13.51 9.07 12.38
N THR A 235 -14.57 9.60 13.01
CA THR A 235 -15.83 8.87 13.26
C THR A 235 -17.06 9.48 12.59
N GLN A 236 -16.93 10.64 11.96
CA GLN A 236 -18.07 11.32 11.33
C GLN A 236 -17.64 12.18 10.14
N GLY A 237 -18.60 12.42 9.24
CA GLY A 237 -18.45 13.25 8.05
C GLY A 237 -18.11 12.43 6.80
N ALA A 238 -18.31 13.05 5.63
CA ALA A 238 -18.04 12.43 4.35
C ALA A 238 -16.55 12.41 4.04
N ALA A 239 -16.06 11.27 3.53
CA ALA A 239 -14.70 11.09 3.04
C ALA A 239 -14.72 10.38 1.69
N TYR A 240 -14.04 10.94 0.70
CA TYR A 240 -13.86 10.42 -0.66
C TYR A 240 -12.38 10.12 -0.85
N ALA A 241 -11.99 8.85 -0.86
CA ALA A 241 -10.62 8.43 -1.06
C ALA A 241 -10.39 7.93 -2.47
N PHE A 242 -9.20 8.20 -3.01
CA PHE A 242 -8.72 7.68 -4.29
C PHE A 242 -7.32 7.11 -4.08
N ASN A 243 -7.09 5.89 -4.53
CA ASN A 243 -5.78 5.23 -4.43
C ASN A 243 -5.45 4.53 -5.75
N LEU A 244 -4.25 4.75 -6.29
CA LEU A 244 -3.81 4.16 -7.55
C LEU A 244 -3.16 2.80 -7.29
N VAL A 245 -3.68 1.75 -7.92
CA VAL A 245 -3.10 0.39 -7.86
C VAL A 245 -1.92 0.31 -8.82
N TYR A 246 -0.84 0.98 -8.45
CA TYR A 246 0.35 1.11 -9.28
C TYR A 246 1.58 1.48 -8.44
N THR A 247 2.75 0.94 -8.81
CA THR A 247 4.00 1.10 -8.07
C THR A 247 4.94 2.12 -8.69
N GLY A 248 4.66 2.55 -9.93
CA GLY A 248 5.52 3.46 -10.68
C GLY A 248 5.25 4.94 -10.44
N SER A 249 5.83 5.78 -11.29
CA SER A 249 5.62 7.24 -11.27
C SER A 249 4.16 7.59 -11.50
N PHE A 250 3.60 8.40 -10.62
CA PHE A 250 2.18 8.77 -10.61
C PHE A 250 1.98 10.27 -10.43
N ALA A 251 0.78 10.76 -10.73
CA ALA A 251 0.35 12.12 -10.41
C ALA A 251 -1.07 12.11 -9.83
N VAL A 252 -1.28 13.01 -8.86
CA VAL A 252 -2.58 13.38 -8.31
C VAL A 252 -2.75 14.86 -8.49
N ASP A 253 -3.85 15.27 -9.12
CA ASP A 253 -4.23 16.66 -9.30
C ASP A 253 -5.60 16.91 -8.66
N VAL A 254 -5.73 18.02 -7.93
CA VAL A 254 -6.99 18.54 -7.37
C VAL A 254 -7.15 19.97 -7.86
N GLU A 255 -8.12 20.20 -8.72
CA GLU A 255 -8.38 21.51 -9.33
C GLU A 255 -9.71 22.06 -8.86
N ARG A 256 -9.69 23.22 -8.14
CA ARG A 256 -10.89 23.98 -7.81
C ARG A 256 -11.08 25.07 -8.85
N HIS A 257 -12.13 24.97 -9.63
CA HIS A 257 -12.46 25.92 -10.70
C HIS A 257 -13.35 27.07 -10.21
N ALA A 258 -13.53 28.07 -11.06
CA ALA A 258 -14.29 29.30 -10.78
C ALA A 258 -15.75 29.08 -10.33
N PHE A 259 -16.36 27.93 -10.67
CA PHE A 259 -17.70 27.53 -10.20
C PHE A 259 -17.67 26.69 -8.92
N ASP A 260 -16.55 26.71 -8.18
CA ASP A 260 -16.31 25.92 -6.98
C ASP A 260 -16.41 24.40 -7.16
N ILE A 261 -16.52 23.91 -8.38
CA ILE A 261 -16.41 22.49 -8.70
C ILE A 261 -14.97 22.05 -8.46
N VAL A 262 -14.81 20.93 -7.79
CA VAL A 262 -13.47 20.34 -7.50
C VAL A 262 -13.28 19.11 -8.36
N ARG A 263 -12.35 19.16 -9.30
CA ARG A 263 -11.91 18.01 -10.09
C ARG A 263 -10.75 17.32 -9.39
N VAL A 264 -10.89 16.03 -9.11
CA VAL A 264 -9.79 15.17 -8.68
C VAL A 264 -9.40 14.23 -9.83
N SER A 265 -8.09 14.09 -10.05
CA SER A 265 -7.53 13.17 -11.05
C SER A 265 -6.36 12.39 -10.44
N ILE A 266 -6.29 11.09 -10.70
CA ILE A 266 -5.19 10.23 -10.29
C ILE A 266 -4.83 9.25 -11.41
N GLY A 267 -3.53 9.08 -11.68
CA GLY A 267 -3.05 8.18 -12.74
C GLY A 267 -1.55 8.26 -12.96
N LEU A 268 -1.11 7.86 -14.15
CA LEU A 268 0.30 7.89 -14.55
C LEU A 268 0.83 9.33 -14.56
N ASN A 269 2.10 9.50 -14.18
CA ASN A 269 2.76 10.80 -14.21
C ASN A 269 2.95 11.29 -15.64
N PRO A 270 2.33 12.42 -16.06
CA PRO A 270 2.41 12.91 -17.42
C PRO A 270 3.80 13.45 -17.81
N VAL A 271 4.66 13.79 -16.84
CA VAL A 271 6.02 14.28 -17.12
C VAL A 271 6.89 13.18 -17.72
N GLN A 272 6.61 11.92 -17.40
CA GLN A 272 7.35 10.75 -17.89
C GLN A 272 6.47 9.83 -18.75
N LEU A 273 5.44 10.39 -19.40
CA LEU A 273 4.54 9.64 -20.28
C LEU A 273 4.51 10.24 -21.67
N SER A 274 5.07 9.51 -22.62
CA SER A 274 4.95 9.75 -24.05
C SER A 274 4.89 8.38 -24.72
N TRP A 275 3.71 7.71 -24.58
CA TRP A 275 3.55 6.33 -25.03
C TRP A 275 3.11 6.27 -26.49
N PRO A 276 3.93 5.68 -27.38
CA PRO A 276 3.54 5.48 -28.77
C PRO A 276 2.47 4.38 -28.87
N LEU A 277 1.39 4.65 -29.60
CA LEU A 277 0.31 3.70 -29.85
C LEU A 277 0.08 3.57 -31.35
N GLY A 278 0.58 2.49 -31.95
CA GLY A 278 0.45 2.17 -33.35
C GLY A 278 -0.97 1.72 -33.73
N PRO A 279 -1.29 1.69 -35.07
CA PRO A 279 -2.54 1.13 -35.55
C PRO A 279 -2.79 -0.31 -35.03
N GLY A 280 -3.97 -0.55 -34.50
CA GLY A 280 -4.37 -1.84 -33.93
C GLY A 280 -3.89 -2.10 -32.49
N GLU A 281 -2.97 -1.29 -31.97
CA GLU A 281 -2.45 -1.46 -30.62
C GLU A 281 -3.40 -0.95 -29.54
N THR A 282 -3.19 -1.43 -28.31
CA THR A 282 -3.94 -1.05 -27.11
C THR A 282 -3.02 -0.56 -26.01
N PHE A 283 -3.51 0.38 -25.21
CA PHE A 283 -2.90 0.86 -23.99
C PHE A 283 -3.93 0.82 -22.85
N THR A 284 -3.59 0.19 -21.74
CA THR A 284 -4.47 0.10 -20.57
C THR A 284 -3.83 0.85 -19.40
N THR A 285 -4.62 1.71 -18.74
CA THR A 285 -4.17 2.41 -17.53
C THR A 285 -4.10 1.46 -16.35
N PRO A 286 -3.22 1.73 -15.35
CA PRO A 286 -3.39 1.15 -14.02
C PRO A 286 -4.82 1.37 -13.50
N GLU A 287 -5.24 0.55 -12.57
CA GLU A 287 -6.52 0.72 -11.88
C GLU A 287 -6.40 1.78 -10.78
N ALA A 288 -7.43 2.58 -10.59
CA ALA A 288 -7.59 3.40 -9.39
C ALA A 288 -8.86 2.99 -8.64
N VAL A 289 -8.76 2.91 -7.33
CA VAL A 289 -9.87 2.60 -6.44
C VAL A 289 -10.40 3.88 -5.81
N ALA A 290 -11.71 4.12 -5.90
CA ALA A 290 -12.41 5.16 -5.17
C ALA A 290 -13.29 4.55 -4.07
N VAL A 291 -13.23 5.11 -2.86
CA VAL A 291 -14.05 4.71 -1.71
C VAL A 291 -14.79 5.91 -1.16
N TYR A 292 -16.05 5.71 -0.80
CA TYR A 292 -16.85 6.68 -0.06
C TYR A 292 -17.18 6.16 1.35
N SER A 293 -17.17 7.06 2.33
CA SER A 293 -17.63 6.81 3.69
C SER A 293 -18.31 8.05 4.26
N ASP A 294 -19.43 7.88 4.92
CA ASP A 294 -20.11 8.89 5.76
C ASP A 294 -19.76 8.76 7.25
N ALA A 295 -19.01 7.71 7.59
CA ALA A 295 -18.51 7.41 8.93
C ALA A 295 -17.08 7.93 9.17
N GLY A 296 -16.71 9.03 8.53
CA GLY A 296 -15.44 9.71 8.67
C GLY A 296 -14.24 8.95 8.09
N LEU A 297 -13.04 9.39 8.46
CA LEU A 297 -11.77 8.82 7.99
C LEU A 297 -11.59 7.36 8.41
N GLY A 298 -12.01 7.02 9.65
CA GLY A 298 -11.93 5.64 10.13
C GLY A 298 -12.81 4.68 9.32
N GLY A 299 -14.02 5.12 8.91
CA GLY A 299 -14.89 4.36 8.00
C GLY A 299 -14.23 4.13 6.64
N MET A 300 -13.71 5.20 6.04
CA MET A 300 -12.95 5.18 4.80
C MET A 300 -11.75 4.20 4.87
N SER A 301 -10.94 4.31 5.92
CA SER A 301 -9.78 3.43 6.12
C SER A 301 -10.19 1.96 6.19
N ARG A 302 -11.21 1.61 6.97
CA ARG A 302 -11.68 0.21 7.09
C ARG A 302 -12.22 -0.34 5.77
N HIS A 303 -12.89 0.47 4.93
CA HIS A 303 -13.31 0.05 3.58
C HIS A 303 -12.09 -0.30 2.69
N LEU A 304 -11.06 0.55 2.68
CA LEU A 304 -9.81 0.27 1.96
C LEU A 304 -9.09 -0.96 2.51
N HIS A 305 -8.95 -1.08 3.83
CA HIS A 305 -8.26 -2.20 4.48
C HIS A 305 -8.91 -3.54 4.14
N ARG A 306 -10.24 -3.63 4.25
CA ARG A 306 -11.00 -4.83 3.91
C ARG A 306 -10.89 -5.15 2.42
N LEU A 307 -11.04 -4.13 1.54
CA LEU A 307 -10.91 -4.31 0.10
C LEU A 307 -9.54 -4.89 -0.26
N TYR A 308 -8.46 -4.37 0.32
CA TYR A 308 -7.10 -4.83 0.00
C TYR A 308 -6.82 -6.23 0.54
N ARG A 309 -7.33 -6.58 1.72
CA ARG A 309 -7.22 -7.93 2.25
C ARG A 309 -8.03 -8.96 1.47
N ASP A 310 -9.22 -8.57 1.00
CA ASP A 310 -10.17 -9.50 0.41
C ASP A 310 -10.05 -9.58 -1.12
N HIS A 311 -9.68 -8.48 -1.78
CA HIS A 311 -9.82 -8.33 -3.22
C HIS A 311 -8.59 -7.72 -3.92
N LEU A 312 -7.44 -7.59 -3.27
CA LEU A 312 -6.20 -7.12 -3.91
C LEU A 312 -5.03 -8.08 -3.70
N SER A 313 -4.65 -8.36 -2.48
CA SER A 313 -3.51 -9.22 -2.18
C SER A 313 -3.84 -10.69 -2.51
N ARG A 314 -3.03 -11.29 -3.40
CA ARG A 314 -3.22 -12.69 -3.87
C ARG A 314 -2.45 -13.72 -3.07
N SER A 315 -1.59 -13.29 -2.16
CA SER A 315 -0.77 -14.20 -1.36
C SER A 315 -1.61 -15.04 -0.40
N ALA A 316 -1.28 -16.31 -0.28
CA ALA A 316 -1.86 -17.19 0.74
C ALA A 316 -1.58 -16.66 2.18
N TRP A 317 -0.57 -15.82 2.33
CA TRP A 317 -0.21 -15.21 3.59
C TRP A 317 -1.07 -14.01 3.99
N THR A 318 -1.88 -13.45 3.12
CA THR A 318 -2.70 -12.26 3.41
C THR A 318 -3.59 -12.43 4.65
N LYS A 319 -4.12 -13.65 4.84
CA LYS A 319 -5.00 -14.00 5.97
C LYS A 319 -4.38 -15.01 6.94
N ARG A 320 -3.06 -15.25 6.87
CA ARG A 320 -2.34 -16.12 7.81
C ARG A 320 -1.57 -15.26 8.81
N GLU A 321 -1.53 -15.70 10.06
CA GLU A 321 -0.67 -15.13 11.08
C GLU A 321 0.80 -15.22 10.68
N ARG A 322 1.57 -14.19 11.02
CA ARG A 322 2.99 -14.10 10.66
C ARG A 322 3.87 -14.75 11.72
N PRO A 323 4.89 -15.52 11.34
CA PRO A 323 5.88 -15.96 12.29
C PRO A 323 6.62 -14.76 12.89
N VAL A 324 6.85 -14.78 14.20
CA VAL A 324 7.79 -13.82 14.81
C VAL A 324 9.18 -14.07 14.22
N LEU A 325 9.83 -13.02 13.74
CA LEU A 325 11.12 -13.13 13.06
C LEU A 325 12.25 -12.40 13.79
N LEU A 326 13.48 -12.76 13.44
CA LEU A 326 14.66 -11.93 13.65
C LEU A 326 15.36 -11.71 12.31
N ASN A 327 15.59 -10.44 11.99
CA ASN A 327 16.40 -10.04 10.86
C ASN A 327 17.83 -9.74 11.33
N SER A 328 18.85 -10.15 10.56
CA SER A 328 20.25 -10.02 10.95
C SER A 328 20.84 -8.63 10.70
N TRP A 329 20.13 -7.71 9.99
CA TRP A 329 20.73 -6.48 9.46
C TRP A 329 21.27 -5.58 10.57
N GLU A 330 20.47 -4.91 11.36
CA GLU A 330 20.94 -3.95 12.37
C GLU A 330 21.83 -4.60 13.46
N GLY A 331 21.75 -5.91 13.65
CA GLY A 331 22.58 -6.60 14.64
C GLY A 331 23.95 -7.06 14.13
N MET A 332 24.20 -7.10 12.81
CA MET A 332 25.46 -7.65 12.24
C MET A 332 25.95 -6.89 11.01
N TYR A 333 25.06 -6.26 10.24
CA TYR A 333 25.38 -5.68 8.93
C TYR A 333 26.17 -6.69 8.07
N PHE A 334 27.27 -6.27 7.45
CA PHE A 334 28.16 -7.13 6.67
C PHE A 334 29.19 -7.92 7.51
N LYS A 335 29.19 -7.78 8.84
CA LYS A 335 30.23 -8.36 9.72
C LYS A 335 29.79 -9.70 10.30
N PHE A 336 29.66 -10.71 9.45
CA PHE A 336 29.27 -12.05 9.88
C PHE A 336 30.05 -13.18 9.20
N THR A 337 30.04 -14.34 9.85
CA THR A 337 30.45 -15.64 9.34
C THR A 337 29.28 -16.61 9.48
N ASP A 338 29.33 -17.75 8.80
CA ASP A 338 28.33 -18.83 8.94
C ASP A 338 28.17 -19.29 10.40
N ALA A 339 29.28 -19.41 11.14
CA ALA A 339 29.27 -19.78 12.55
C ALA A 339 28.54 -18.74 13.42
N MET A 340 28.76 -17.44 13.20
CA MET A 340 28.05 -16.37 13.93
C MET A 340 26.54 -16.37 13.62
N LEU A 341 26.18 -16.54 12.33
CA LEU A 341 24.78 -16.65 11.92
C LEU A 341 24.11 -17.87 12.54
N TYR A 342 24.80 -19.03 12.59
CA TYR A 342 24.26 -20.24 13.20
C TYR A 342 23.99 -20.07 14.71
N GLU A 343 24.92 -19.46 15.45
CA GLU A 343 24.69 -19.17 16.89
C GLU A 343 23.52 -18.19 17.08
N ARG A 344 23.36 -17.18 16.22
CA ARG A 344 22.19 -16.29 16.24
C ARG A 344 20.88 -17.03 15.93
N ALA A 345 20.86 -17.90 14.94
CA ALA A 345 19.70 -18.74 14.63
C ALA A 345 19.35 -19.68 15.80
N LYS A 346 20.36 -20.23 16.49
CA LYS A 346 20.16 -21.03 17.70
C LYS A 346 19.55 -20.21 18.83
N ASN A 347 20.02 -18.98 19.07
CA ASN A 347 19.40 -18.06 20.03
C ASN A 347 17.94 -17.76 19.67
N CYS A 348 17.62 -17.56 18.36
CA CYS A 348 16.22 -17.40 17.93
C CYS A 348 15.37 -18.60 18.34
N ALA A 349 15.82 -19.82 18.04
CA ALA A 349 15.09 -21.04 18.38
C ALA A 349 14.88 -21.19 19.89
N GLU A 350 15.88 -20.90 20.71
CA GLU A 350 15.80 -20.94 22.18
C GLU A 350 14.83 -19.90 22.76
N LEU A 351 14.64 -18.77 22.09
CA LEU A 351 13.76 -17.68 22.50
C LEU A 351 12.33 -17.80 21.95
N GLY A 352 12.04 -18.84 21.15
CA GLY A 352 10.71 -19.05 20.56
C GLY A 352 10.46 -18.26 19.27
N ILE A 353 11.48 -17.57 18.73
CA ILE A 353 11.42 -16.88 17.42
C ILE A 353 11.37 -17.93 16.31
N LYS A 354 10.41 -17.80 15.37
CA LYS A 354 10.07 -18.86 14.41
C LYS A 354 10.71 -18.71 13.04
N LEU A 355 11.28 -17.55 12.74
CA LEU A 355 11.89 -17.24 11.46
C LEU A 355 13.18 -16.45 11.65
N PHE A 356 14.28 -16.96 11.12
CA PHE A 356 15.56 -16.26 11.04
C PHE A 356 15.81 -15.77 9.62
N VAL A 357 16.01 -14.47 9.44
CA VAL A 357 16.21 -13.82 8.15
C VAL A 357 17.66 -13.37 8.01
N LEU A 358 18.36 -13.93 7.02
CA LEU A 358 19.67 -13.47 6.57
C LEU A 358 19.50 -12.30 5.61
N ASP A 359 19.89 -11.12 6.05
CA ASP A 359 19.85 -9.88 5.25
C ASP A 359 21.04 -9.78 4.27
N ASP A 360 21.37 -8.60 3.77
CA ASP A 360 22.38 -8.35 2.75
C ASP A 360 23.78 -8.91 3.11
N GLY A 361 24.54 -9.32 2.08
CA GLY A 361 25.94 -9.72 2.23
C GLY A 361 26.25 -11.21 2.07
N TRP A 362 25.30 -12.06 1.66
CA TRP A 362 25.48 -13.53 1.55
C TRP A 362 26.05 -14.00 0.21
N PHE A 363 26.12 -13.17 -0.83
CA PHE A 363 26.37 -13.51 -2.22
C PHE A 363 27.66 -12.90 -2.80
N GLY A 364 27.95 -13.23 -4.07
CA GLY A 364 29.11 -12.77 -4.85
C GLY A 364 30.35 -13.64 -4.63
N ASP A 365 30.87 -14.23 -5.71
CA ASP A 365 32.10 -15.07 -5.69
C ASP A 365 33.31 -14.26 -6.14
N ALA A 366 33.37 -13.83 -7.41
CA ALA A 366 34.46 -12.99 -7.90
C ALA A 366 34.41 -11.57 -7.30
N HIS A 367 33.21 -11.04 -7.15
CA HIS A 367 32.92 -9.74 -6.55
C HIS A 367 32.10 -9.92 -5.25
N PRO A 368 32.75 -10.27 -4.11
CA PRO A 368 32.04 -10.62 -2.90
C PRO A 368 31.32 -9.43 -2.27
N ARG A 369 30.04 -9.60 -1.94
CA ARG A 369 29.21 -8.61 -1.25
C ARG A 369 29.60 -8.51 0.22
N VAL A 370 30.62 -7.73 0.53
CA VAL A 370 31.12 -7.47 1.89
C VAL A 370 30.88 -6.04 2.35
N ASN A 371 30.39 -5.21 1.46
CA ASN A 371 29.95 -3.82 1.62
C ASN A 371 29.01 -3.48 0.45
N ASP A 372 28.60 -2.21 0.31
CA ASP A 372 27.71 -1.75 -0.77
C ASP A 372 28.37 -1.66 -2.16
N ASP A 373 29.71 -1.82 -2.29
CA ASP A 373 30.48 -1.44 -3.48
C ASP A 373 30.46 -2.49 -4.58
N ALA A 374 30.15 -3.75 -4.28
CA ALA A 374 30.33 -4.86 -5.21
C ALA A 374 29.29 -5.97 -5.04
N GLY A 375 29.19 -6.81 -6.06
CA GLY A 375 28.48 -8.10 -6.05
C GLY A 375 26.97 -8.01 -6.30
N LEU A 376 26.35 -6.82 -6.22
CA LEU A 376 24.91 -6.71 -6.47
C LEU A 376 24.62 -7.05 -7.94
N GLY A 377 23.73 -8.00 -8.16
CA GLY A 377 23.48 -8.64 -9.45
C GLY A 377 23.89 -10.11 -9.49
N ASP A 378 24.90 -10.50 -8.71
CA ASP A 378 25.49 -11.84 -8.71
C ASP A 378 24.87 -12.71 -7.61
N TRP A 379 23.71 -13.30 -7.87
CA TRP A 379 22.93 -14.06 -6.87
C TRP A 379 23.49 -15.47 -6.64
N ILE A 380 24.80 -15.57 -6.47
CA ILE A 380 25.56 -16.81 -6.19
C ILE A 380 26.08 -16.72 -4.76
N PRO A 381 25.87 -17.74 -3.89
CA PRO A 381 26.37 -17.71 -2.53
C PRO A 381 27.89 -17.51 -2.46
N ASN A 382 28.32 -16.66 -1.52
CA ASN A 382 29.73 -16.37 -1.31
C ASN A 382 30.43 -17.60 -0.67
N PRO A 383 31.36 -18.28 -1.39
CA PRO A 383 31.98 -19.51 -0.91
C PRO A 383 32.94 -19.27 0.28
N ARG A 384 33.38 -18.04 0.50
CA ARG A 384 34.23 -17.70 1.67
C ARG A 384 33.38 -17.54 2.94
N ARG A 385 32.12 -17.11 2.80
CA ARG A 385 31.18 -17.02 3.93
C ARG A 385 30.48 -18.34 4.23
N PHE A 386 30.22 -19.13 3.17
CA PHE A 386 29.58 -20.43 3.27
C PHE A 386 30.45 -21.51 2.62
N PRO A 387 31.55 -21.95 3.30
CA PRO A 387 32.49 -22.91 2.71
C PRO A 387 31.89 -24.27 2.39
N GLN A 388 30.77 -24.65 3.02
CA GLN A 388 30.04 -25.90 2.77
C GLN A 388 28.81 -25.70 1.88
N GLY A 389 28.59 -24.48 1.37
CA GLY A 389 27.40 -24.08 0.61
C GLY A 389 26.30 -23.47 1.49
N LEU A 390 25.55 -22.54 0.90
CA LEU A 390 24.41 -21.90 1.57
C LEU A 390 23.27 -22.90 1.84
N ASP A 391 23.08 -23.87 0.95
CA ASP A 391 22.08 -24.94 1.10
C ASP A 391 22.34 -25.81 2.36
N ALA A 392 23.60 -26.17 2.61
CA ALA A 392 23.98 -26.89 3.82
C ALA A 392 23.77 -26.04 5.07
N PHE A 393 24.09 -24.74 5.00
CA PHE A 393 23.84 -23.80 6.10
C PHE A 393 22.34 -23.67 6.40
N VAL A 394 21.50 -23.42 5.39
CA VAL A 394 20.04 -23.33 5.56
C VAL A 394 19.46 -24.60 6.14
N LYS A 395 19.92 -25.76 5.66
CA LYS A 395 19.51 -27.07 6.21
C LYS A 395 19.86 -27.21 7.70
N SER A 396 21.02 -26.71 8.12
CA SER A 396 21.42 -26.74 9.54
C SER A 396 20.56 -25.83 10.39
N VAL A 397 20.19 -24.63 9.89
CA VAL A 397 19.26 -23.71 10.57
C VAL A 397 17.87 -24.33 10.68
N ASN A 398 17.33 -24.90 9.59
CA ASN A 398 16.01 -25.54 9.57
C ASN A 398 15.93 -26.79 10.48
N ALA A 399 17.05 -27.37 10.89
CA ALA A 399 17.08 -28.47 11.84
C ALA A 399 16.96 -28.02 13.33
N LEU A 400 17.11 -26.73 13.60
CA LEU A 400 16.94 -26.17 14.95
C LEU A 400 15.46 -26.22 15.35
N GLN A 401 15.22 -26.65 16.59
CA GLN A 401 13.88 -26.76 17.15
C GLN A 401 13.55 -25.49 17.94
N VAL A 402 12.51 -24.81 17.53
CA VAL A 402 12.02 -23.61 18.22
C VAL A 402 11.39 -24.00 19.55
N ALA A 403 11.84 -23.38 20.63
CA ALA A 403 11.30 -23.59 21.96
C ALA A 403 9.83 -23.15 22.04
N PRO A 404 8.95 -23.93 22.66
CA PRO A 404 7.57 -23.52 22.87
C PRO A 404 7.48 -22.25 23.73
N VAL A 405 6.64 -21.31 23.33
CA VAL A 405 6.32 -20.08 24.07
C VAL A 405 4.80 -19.89 24.13
N GLY A 406 4.31 -19.23 25.16
CA GLY A 406 2.87 -18.97 25.33
C GLY A 406 2.06 -20.26 25.40
N SER A 407 1.06 -20.39 24.52
CA SER A 407 0.19 -21.57 24.42
C SER A 407 0.71 -22.65 23.47
N ALA A 408 1.84 -22.44 22.81
CA ALA A 408 2.43 -23.43 21.93
C ALA A 408 2.92 -24.64 22.73
N THR A 409 2.52 -25.85 22.30
CA THR A 409 2.82 -27.09 23.04
C THR A 409 3.78 -28.02 22.30
N ALA A 410 4.04 -27.79 21.02
CA ALA A 410 4.91 -28.63 20.20
C ALA A 410 6.09 -27.84 19.62
N PRO A 411 7.30 -28.44 19.59
CA PRO A 411 8.42 -27.86 18.88
C PRO A 411 8.12 -27.74 17.37
N GLN A 412 8.68 -26.71 16.73
CA GLN A 412 8.62 -26.51 15.27
C GLN A 412 10.03 -26.28 14.76
N ASP A 413 10.27 -26.61 13.51
CA ASP A 413 11.53 -26.30 12.85
C ASP A 413 11.66 -24.78 12.66
N LEU A 414 12.85 -24.24 12.91
CA LEU A 414 13.14 -22.82 12.64
C LEU A 414 13.10 -22.59 11.13
N LYS A 415 12.30 -21.62 10.70
CA LYS A 415 12.22 -21.21 9.30
C LYS A 415 13.38 -20.29 8.94
N PHE A 416 13.78 -20.32 7.66
CA PHE A 416 14.83 -19.46 7.14
C PHE A 416 14.29 -18.49 6.10
N GLY A 417 14.75 -17.24 6.16
CA GLY A 417 14.46 -16.19 5.19
C GLY A 417 15.73 -15.58 4.61
N ILE A 418 15.60 -14.93 3.47
CA ILE A 418 16.73 -14.33 2.74
C ILE A 418 16.36 -12.97 2.15
N TRP A 419 17.33 -12.06 2.11
CA TRP A 419 17.23 -10.75 1.45
C TRP A 419 17.73 -10.82 0.01
N VAL A 420 17.09 -10.08 -0.89
CA VAL A 420 17.49 -9.87 -2.29
C VAL A 420 17.19 -8.44 -2.75
N GLU A 421 17.99 -7.90 -3.68
CA GLU A 421 17.77 -6.61 -4.36
C GLU A 421 18.02 -6.77 -5.87
N PRO A 422 17.19 -7.56 -6.60
CA PRO A 422 17.53 -8.00 -7.95
C PRO A 422 17.21 -7.00 -9.06
N GLU A 423 16.65 -5.85 -8.75
CA GLU A 423 16.39 -4.78 -9.70
C GLU A 423 17.61 -3.88 -9.92
N MET A 424 18.65 -4.04 -9.09
CA MET A 424 19.87 -3.23 -9.09
C MET A 424 21.09 -4.06 -9.41
N VAL A 425 22.15 -3.37 -9.84
CA VAL A 425 23.44 -3.98 -10.16
C VAL A 425 24.59 -3.05 -9.76
N ASN A 426 25.67 -3.58 -9.18
CA ASN A 426 26.90 -2.81 -9.01
C ASN A 426 27.72 -2.83 -10.31
N PRO A 427 28.44 -1.75 -10.65
CA PRO A 427 29.45 -1.78 -11.70
C PRO A 427 30.53 -2.85 -11.47
N SER A 428 30.85 -3.15 -10.21
CA SER A 428 31.74 -4.25 -9.81
C SER A 428 30.91 -5.52 -9.55
N SER A 429 30.47 -6.19 -10.61
CA SER A 429 29.75 -7.47 -10.58
C SER A 429 29.97 -8.26 -11.88
N ASP A 430 29.88 -9.58 -11.82
CA ASP A 430 29.95 -10.45 -12.99
C ASP A 430 28.82 -10.15 -13.98
N LEU A 431 27.63 -9.82 -13.46
CA LEU A 431 26.46 -9.46 -14.28
C LEU A 431 26.75 -8.20 -15.11
N TYR A 432 27.24 -7.13 -14.49
CA TYR A 432 27.52 -5.89 -15.22
C TYR A 432 28.68 -6.02 -16.20
N GLU A 433 29.72 -6.79 -15.85
CA GLU A 433 30.82 -7.09 -16.78
C GLU A 433 30.33 -7.82 -18.03
N ALA A 434 29.39 -8.75 -17.86
CA ALA A 434 28.81 -9.52 -18.97
C ALA A 434 27.79 -8.70 -19.79
N HIS A 435 27.00 -7.87 -19.14
CA HIS A 435 25.85 -7.18 -19.73
C HIS A 435 25.76 -5.69 -19.31
N PRO A 436 26.76 -4.86 -19.68
CA PRO A 436 26.73 -3.42 -19.33
C PRO A 436 25.60 -2.65 -20.05
N ASP A 437 24.97 -3.25 -21.05
CA ASP A 437 23.83 -2.71 -21.78
C ASP A 437 22.47 -3.03 -21.12
N TRP A 438 22.43 -3.81 -20.04
CA TRP A 438 21.21 -4.16 -19.33
C TRP A 438 20.73 -3.11 -18.32
N VAL A 439 21.49 -2.03 -18.12
CA VAL A 439 21.10 -0.94 -17.22
C VAL A 439 20.34 0.16 -17.94
N LEU A 440 19.51 0.90 -17.20
CA LEU A 440 18.87 2.13 -17.69
C LEU A 440 19.93 3.22 -17.89
N PHE A 441 19.94 3.86 -19.05
CA PHE A 441 20.74 5.05 -19.34
C PHE A 441 20.22 5.82 -20.56
N ALA A 442 20.57 7.08 -20.66
CA ALA A 442 20.09 7.97 -21.73
C ALA A 442 21.19 8.24 -22.77
N GLY A 443 21.26 7.36 -23.78
CA GLY A 443 22.15 7.56 -24.95
C GLY A 443 23.63 7.69 -24.60
N GLU A 444 24.26 8.82 -24.97
CA GLU A 444 25.67 9.10 -24.76
C GLU A 444 25.97 9.76 -23.40
N HIS A 445 24.95 10.02 -22.58
CA HIS A 445 25.15 10.61 -21.26
C HIS A 445 25.81 9.64 -20.29
N GLU A 446 26.56 10.16 -19.33
CA GLU A 446 27.13 9.36 -18.25
C GLU A 446 26.00 8.71 -17.44
N ARG A 447 26.24 7.47 -17.00
CA ARG A 447 25.35 6.77 -16.08
C ARG A 447 25.49 7.34 -14.68
N THR A 448 24.36 7.68 -14.06
CA THR A 448 24.37 8.20 -12.69
C THR A 448 24.37 7.04 -11.70
N GLU A 449 25.40 6.93 -10.89
CA GLU A 449 25.42 6.01 -9.75
C GLU A 449 24.78 6.66 -8.52
N SER A 450 24.02 5.87 -7.78
CA SER A 450 23.53 6.22 -6.46
C SER A 450 23.61 5.00 -5.57
N ARG A 451 24.13 5.13 -4.36
CA ARG A 451 24.48 4.00 -3.50
C ARG A 451 25.40 2.97 -4.21
N GLN A 452 26.26 3.44 -5.10
CA GLN A 452 27.16 2.61 -5.91
C GLN A 452 26.45 1.57 -6.79
N GLN A 453 25.19 1.85 -7.12
CA GLN A 453 24.31 0.96 -7.88
C GLN A 453 23.82 1.63 -9.16
N LEU A 454 23.47 0.78 -10.14
CA LEU A 454 22.74 1.11 -11.36
C LEU A 454 21.43 0.34 -11.37
N VAL A 455 20.44 0.84 -12.10
CA VAL A 455 19.12 0.19 -12.26
C VAL A 455 19.14 -0.70 -13.49
N LEU A 456 18.78 -1.97 -13.36
CA LEU A 456 18.57 -2.87 -14.49
C LEU A 456 17.33 -2.45 -15.29
N ASP A 457 17.39 -2.55 -16.63
CA ASP A 457 16.25 -2.22 -17.50
C ASP A 457 15.24 -3.36 -17.58
N LEU A 458 14.31 -3.43 -16.65
CA LEU A 458 13.22 -4.41 -16.67
C LEU A 458 12.24 -4.19 -17.83
N GLY A 459 12.38 -3.16 -18.64
CA GLY A 459 11.71 -3.05 -19.92
C GLY A 459 12.19 -4.09 -20.95
N LYS A 460 13.32 -4.78 -20.70
CA LYS A 460 13.90 -5.82 -21.53
C LYS A 460 13.50 -7.21 -21.05
N PRO A 461 12.89 -8.06 -21.92
CA PRO A 461 12.50 -9.42 -21.53
C PRO A 461 13.65 -10.29 -21.03
N GLU A 462 14.85 -10.15 -21.61
CA GLU A 462 16.05 -10.89 -21.21
C GLU A 462 16.50 -10.57 -19.78
N VAL A 463 16.33 -9.32 -19.32
CA VAL A 463 16.62 -8.92 -17.94
C VAL A 463 15.58 -9.51 -16.98
N GLN A 464 14.30 -9.48 -17.37
CA GLN A 464 13.23 -10.12 -16.61
C GLN A 464 13.49 -11.63 -16.43
N ASP A 465 13.83 -12.31 -17.52
CA ASP A 465 14.10 -13.77 -17.52
C ASP A 465 15.30 -14.11 -16.63
N TYR A 466 16.36 -13.28 -16.68
CA TYR A 466 17.51 -13.41 -15.77
C TYR A 466 17.10 -13.34 -14.31
N ILE A 467 16.33 -12.33 -13.92
CA ILE A 467 15.91 -12.15 -12.51
C ILE A 467 15.02 -13.32 -12.06
N ILE A 468 14.06 -13.74 -12.91
CA ILE A 468 13.19 -14.88 -12.60
C ILE A 468 14.02 -16.15 -12.38
N GLU A 469 15.01 -16.41 -13.23
CA GLU A 469 15.86 -17.58 -13.12
C GLU A 469 16.79 -17.50 -11.90
N ALA A 470 17.49 -16.38 -11.72
CA ALA A 470 18.46 -16.19 -10.65
C ALA A 470 17.82 -16.31 -9.26
N ILE A 471 16.73 -15.56 -9.00
CA ILE A 471 16.01 -15.63 -7.73
C ILE A 471 15.28 -16.97 -7.58
N GLY A 472 14.70 -17.50 -8.66
CA GLY A 472 14.13 -18.85 -8.67
C GLY A 472 15.13 -19.93 -8.29
N ASN A 473 16.40 -19.82 -8.72
CA ASN A 473 17.48 -20.74 -8.33
C ASN A 473 17.82 -20.64 -6.85
N VAL A 474 17.89 -19.42 -6.29
CA VAL A 474 18.07 -19.21 -4.85
C VAL A 474 16.96 -19.90 -4.05
N LEU A 475 15.70 -19.73 -4.45
CA LEU A 475 14.56 -20.33 -3.75
C LEU A 475 14.47 -21.85 -3.90
N ARG A 476 14.97 -22.42 -4.99
CA ARG A 476 15.03 -23.88 -5.21
C ARG A 476 16.22 -24.55 -4.51
N MET A 477 17.28 -23.78 -4.23
CA MET A 477 18.53 -24.30 -3.65
C MET A 477 18.30 -24.87 -2.25
N ALA A 478 17.42 -24.26 -1.44
CA ALA A 478 17.21 -24.61 -0.06
C ALA A 478 15.76 -24.35 0.37
N ASN A 479 15.37 -24.82 1.55
CA ASN A 479 14.03 -24.56 2.12
C ASN A 479 13.96 -23.14 2.69
N ILE A 480 13.75 -22.16 1.82
CA ILE A 480 13.60 -20.75 2.12
C ILE A 480 12.10 -20.43 2.23
N ALA A 481 11.67 -19.92 3.40
CA ALA A 481 10.27 -19.66 3.70
C ALA A 481 9.89 -18.17 3.59
N PHE A 482 10.89 -17.29 3.48
CA PHE A 482 10.69 -15.83 3.47
C PHE A 482 11.70 -15.14 2.56
N VAL A 483 11.24 -14.13 1.84
CA VAL A 483 12.10 -13.24 1.03
C VAL A 483 11.81 -11.79 1.41
N LYS A 484 12.87 -11.05 1.78
CA LYS A 484 12.85 -9.59 1.83
C LYS A 484 13.39 -9.08 0.49
N TRP A 485 12.52 -8.46 -0.31
CA TRP A 485 12.87 -7.92 -1.62
C TRP A 485 13.06 -6.41 -1.51
N ASP A 486 14.28 -5.96 -1.73
CA ASP A 486 14.68 -4.57 -1.58
C ASP A 486 14.83 -3.82 -2.91
N ASN A 487 14.87 -2.48 -2.82
CA ASN A 487 15.15 -1.55 -3.91
C ASN A 487 15.67 -0.23 -3.32
N ASN A 488 16.96 0.03 -3.45
CA ASN A 488 17.62 1.08 -2.67
C ASN A 488 18.05 2.30 -3.50
N ARG A 489 17.54 2.49 -4.71
CA ARG A 489 17.76 3.72 -5.45
C ARG A 489 16.63 4.07 -6.40
N TYR A 490 16.48 5.35 -6.70
CA TYR A 490 15.54 5.86 -7.68
C TYR A 490 16.07 5.75 -9.11
N MET A 491 15.17 5.76 -10.10
CA MET A 491 15.52 5.95 -11.50
C MET A 491 15.90 7.41 -11.71
N HIS A 492 17.13 7.66 -12.18
CA HIS A 492 17.58 9.01 -12.48
C HIS A 492 17.39 9.34 -13.95
N GLU A 493 17.98 8.57 -14.83
CA GLU A 493 17.84 8.70 -16.27
C GLU A 493 17.06 7.54 -16.87
N THR A 494 16.28 7.83 -17.89
CA THR A 494 15.51 6.84 -18.66
C THR A 494 15.77 7.03 -20.16
N PRO A 495 15.88 5.93 -20.94
CA PRO A 495 16.18 6.03 -22.38
C PRO A 495 15.05 6.67 -23.19
N GLN A 496 13.80 6.54 -22.76
CA GLN A 496 12.62 7.12 -23.42
C GLN A 496 11.60 7.61 -22.39
N PRO A 497 10.70 8.54 -22.75
CA PRO A 497 9.70 9.12 -21.85
C PRO A 497 8.66 8.11 -21.30
N TYR A 498 8.66 6.88 -21.77
CA TYR A 498 7.76 5.81 -21.32
C TYR A 498 8.50 4.65 -20.63
N ALA A 499 9.82 4.74 -20.49
CA ALA A 499 10.65 3.65 -20.01
C ALA A 499 10.30 3.24 -18.55
N SER A 500 9.96 4.21 -17.69
CA SER A 500 9.55 3.91 -16.31
C SER A 500 8.26 3.09 -16.25
N HIS A 501 7.27 3.35 -17.11
CA HIS A 501 6.07 2.54 -17.18
C HIS A 501 6.34 1.15 -17.75
N LYS A 502 7.18 1.06 -18.81
CA LYS A 502 7.60 -0.22 -19.38
C LYS A 502 8.38 -1.08 -18.38
N TYR A 503 9.22 -0.44 -17.58
CA TYR A 503 9.90 -1.09 -16.45
C TYR A 503 8.91 -1.71 -15.46
N MET A 504 7.87 -0.96 -15.05
CA MET A 504 6.86 -1.48 -14.12
C MET A 504 6.11 -2.69 -14.67
N LEU A 505 5.77 -2.69 -15.96
CA LEU A 505 5.16 -3.88 -16.60
C LEU A 505 6.10 -5.08 -16.54
N GLY A 506 7.39 -4.87 -16.73
CA GLY A 506 8.42 -5.92 -16.58
C GLY A 506 8.55 -6.40 -15.14
N LEU A 507 8.58 -5.49 -14.16
CA LEU A 507 8.60 -5.84 -12.75
C LEU A 507 7.40 -6.71 -12.37
N TYR A 508 6.20 -6.33 -12.77
CA TYR A 508 4.99 -7.12 -12.47
C TYR A 508 5.05 -8.52 -13.09
N ARG A 509 5.61 -8.69 -14.28
CA ARG A 509 5.83 -10.02 -14.87
C ARG A 509 6.79 -10.87 -14.01
N VAL A 510 7.87 -10.27 -13.52
CA VAL A 510 8.84 -10.95 -12.64
C VAL A 510 8.16 -11.38 -11.34
N LEU A 511 7.42 -10.47 -10.69
CA LEU A 511 6.74 -10.72 -9.43
C LEU A 511 5.65 -11.79 -9.57
N ASP A 512 4.83 -11.71 -10.62
CA ASP A 512 3.77 -12.69 -10.90
C ASP A 512 4.38 -14.09 -11.11
N SER A 513 5.47 -14.19 -11.87
CA SER A 513 6.18 -15.44 -12.12
C SER A 513 6.72 -16.07 -10.82
N LEU A 514 7.40 -15.28 -9.99
CA LEU A 514 8.02 -15.79 -8.75
C LEU A 514 6.97 -16.14 -7.70
N THR A 515 5.98 -15.28 -7.46
CA THR A 515 4.95 -15.53 -6.44
C THR A 515 4.02 -16.69 -6.83
N THR A 516 3.80 -16.91 -8.13
CA THR A 516 3.06 -18.09 -8.64
C THR A 516 3.87 -19.37 -8.50
N SER A 517 5.18 -19.30 -8.77
CA SER A 517 6.08 -20.47 -8.68
C SER A 517 6.38 -20.87 -7.23
N PHE A 518 6.33 -19.93 -6.29
CA PHE A 518 6.65 -20.15 -4.87
C PHE A 518 5.52 -19.61 -3.95
N PRO A 519 4.31 -20.17 -4.02
CA PRO A 519 3.12 -19.62 -3.35
C PRO A 519 3.18 -19.71 -1.81
N ASP A 520 4.01 -20.58 -1.25
CA ASP A 520 4.18 -20.77 0.20
C ASP A 520 5.27 -19.88 0.80
N VAL A 521 6.08 -19.21 -0.05
CA VAL A 521 7.08 -18.24 0.40
C VAL A 521 6.40 -16.94 0.80
N LEU A 522 6.71 -16.45 1.98
CA LEU A 522 6.26 -15.11 2.43
C LEU A 522 7.20 -14.05 1.86
N PHE A 523 6.68 -13.23 0.96
CA PHE A 523 7.42 -12.09 0.41
C PHE A 523 7.12 -10.82 1.20
N GLU A 524 8.18 -10.08 1.54
CA GLU A 524 8.13 -8.73 2.10
C GLU A 524 8.83 -7.78 1.17
N GLY A 525 8.18 -6.66 0.83
CA GLY A 525 8.81 -5.60 0.06
C GLY A 525 9.56 -4.62 0.96
N CYS A 526 10.70 -4.17 0.47
CA CYS A 526 11.46 -3.05 0.99
C CYS A 526 11.85 -2.13 -0.17
N ALA A 527 12.01 -0.85 0.09
CA ALA A 527 12.59 0.10 -0.86
C ALA A 527 13.23 1.24 -0.07
N SER A 528 14.41 1.02 0.49
CA SER A 528 14.98 1.85 1.55
C SER A 528 13.90 2.16 2.59
N GLY A 529 13.37 1.14 3.24
CA GLY A 529 12.17 1.28 4.05
C GLY A 529 10.89 1.27 3.21
N GLY A 530 10.00 2.24 3.44
CA GLY A 530 8.67 2.31 2.87
C GLY A 530 8.55 3.04 1.54
N GLY A 531 9.59 3.11 0.72
CA GLY A 531 9.61 3.87 -0.55
C GLY A 531 8.72 3.32 -1.66
N ARG A 532 8.24 2.08 -1.53
CA ARG A 532 7.26 1.45 -2.45
C ARG A 532 6.08 0.85 -1.69
N TYR A 533 5.53 1.56 -0.77
CA TYR A 533 4.37 1.12 0.00
C TYR A 533 3.09 1.59 -0.70
N ASP A 534 2.57 0.81 -1.64
CA ASP A 534 1.45 1.15 -2.51
C ASP A 534 0.58 -0.07 -2.84
N PRO A 535 -0.65 0.11 -3.38
CA PRO A 535 -1.54 -1.01 -3.66
C PRO A 535 -1.05 -1.89 -4.82
N GLY A 536 -0.23 -1.36 -5.72
CA GLY A 536 0.31 -2.14 -6.84
C GLY A 536 1.18 -3.29 -6.37
N ILE A 537 2.10 -3.00 -5.45
CA ILE A 537 3.00 -4.01 -4.91
C ILE A 537 2.29 -4.94 -3.91
N LEU A 538 1.28 -4.45 -3.17
CA LEU A 538 0.50 -5.27 -2.23
C LEU A 538 -0.28 -6.40 -2.91
N GLN A 539 -0.52 -6.35 -4.22
CA GLN A 539 -1.10 -7.49 -4.95
C GLN A 539 -0.24 -8.74 -4.83
N TYR A 540 1.09 -8.58 -4.88
CA TYR A 540 2.07 -9.66 -4.92
C TYR A 540 2.60 -10.01 -3.53
N TRP A 541 2.87 -9.00 -2.71
CA TRP A 541 3.48 -9.15 -1.39
C TRP A 541 2.51 -8.74 -0.30
N PRO A 542 2.17 -9.64 0.63
CA PRO A 542 1.14 -9.39 1.64
C PRO A 542 1.62 -8.43 2.74
N GLN A 543 2.89 -8.07 2.74
CA GLN A 543 3.50 -7.15 3.70
C GLN A 543 4.66 -6.36 3.09
N GLN A 544 4.93 -5.20 3.70
CA GLN A 544 5.98 -4.27 3.32
C GLN A 544 6.76 -3.84 4.57
N TRP A 545 8.07 -3.70 4.44
CA TRP A 545 8.88 -3.01 5.44
C TRP A 545 8.40 -1.56 5.54
N THR A 546 7.94 -1.17 6.72
CA THR A 546 7.18 0.08 6.86
C THR A 546 8.08 1.30 6.82
N SER A 547 9.27 1.21 7.42
CA SER A 547 10.30 2.25 7.46
C SER A 547 11.61 1.67 7.98
N ASP A 548 12.74 2.19 7.49
CA ASP A 548 14.07 1.91 8.07
C ASP A 548 14.25 2.58 9.43
N ASP A 549 13.44 3.59 9.76
CA ASP A 549 13.44 4.14 11.11
C ASP A 549 12.70 3.19 12.06
N THR A 550 13.43 2.65 13.03
CA THR A 550 12.91 1.77 14.07
C THR A 550 12.69 2.49 15.41
N ASP A 551 12.97 3.81 15.48
CA ASP A 551 12.64 4.61 16.66
C ASP A 551 11.12 4.59 16.91
N PRO A 552 10.66 4.19 18.11
CA PRO A 552 9.23 3.97 18.36
C PRO A 552 8.39 5.25 18.32
N ILE A 553 8.97 6.43 18.56
CA ILE A 553 8.22 7.70 18.47
C ILE A 553 7.98 8.06 17.01
N GLU A 554 9.00 7.97 16.16
CA GLU A 554 8.85 8.20 14.73
C GLU A 554 7.92 7.14 14.11
N ARG A 555 8.06 5.87 14.50
CA ARG A 555 7.19 4.77 14.05
C ARG A 555 5.72 4.98 14.44
N LEU A 556 5.39 5.61 15.56
CA LEU A 556 4.00 5.98 15.85
C LEU A 556 3.43 6.87 14.74
N HIS A 557 4.16 7.92 14.33
CA HIS A 557 3.71 8.80 13.24
C HIS A 557 3.59 8.06 11.91
N ILE A 558 4.60 7.27 11.54
CA ILE A 558 4.66 6.52 10.29
C ILE A 558 3.53 5.46 10.23
N GLN A 559 3.33 4.69 11.30
CA GLN A 559 2.36 3.60 11.33
C GLN A 559 0.92 4.10 11.37
N PHE A 560 0.62 5.15 12.15
CA PHE A 560 -0.71 5.78 12.14
C PHE A 560 -1.04 6.43 10.79
N GLY A 561 -0.06 7.06 10.14
CA GLY A 561 -0.23 7.59 8.79
C GLY A 561 -0.44 6.49 7.76
N THR A 562 0.37 5.41 7.81
CA THR A 562 0.22 4.25 6.93
C THR A 562 -1.17 3.63 7.03
N CYS A 563 -1.69 3.50 8.25
CA CYS A 563 -3.02 2.94 8.51
C CYS A 563 -4.19 3.83 8.05
N LEU A 564 -3.95 5.04 7.54
CA LEU A 564 -5.03 5.82 6.90
C LEU A 564 -5.52 5.14 5.62
N ALA A 565 -4.59 4.59 4.82
CA ALA A 565 -4.90 4.00 3.53
C ALA A 565 -4.71 2.47 3.47
N TYR A 566 -3.80 1.92 4.27
CA TYR A 566 -3.36 0.52 4.17
C TYR A 566 -3.66 -0.29 5.42
N PRO A 567 -3.99 -1.60 5.27
CA PRO A 567 -4.30 -2.44 6.41
C PRO A 567 -3.08 -2.64 7.31
N PRO A 568 -3.24 -2.62 8.64
CA PRO A 568 -2.15 -2.90 9.58
C PRO A 568 -1.47 -4.25 9.33
N SER A 569 -2.22 -5.24 8.83
CA SER A 569 -1.71 -6.57 8.48
C SER A 569 -0.59 -6.54 7.43
N ALA A 570 -0.47 -5.45 6.67
CA ALA A 570 0.56 -5.29 5.65
C ALA A 570 1.84 -4.59 6.17
N MET A 571 1.91 -4.18 7.42
CA MET A 571 3.08 -3.50 7.99
C MET A 571 4.07 -4.49 8.59
N GLY A 572 5.34 -4.44 8.13
CA GLY A 572 6.49 -5.03 8.78
C GLY A 572 7.03 -4.08 9.86
N CYS A 573 7.16 -4.58 11.10
CA CYS A 573 7.55 -3.77 12.25
C CYS A 573 8.49 -4.55 13.14
N HIS A 574 9.68 -3.98 13.41
CA HIS A 574 10.68 -4.63 14.24
C HIS A 574 11.05 -3.82 15.48
N VAL A 575 11.53 -4.53 16.48
CA VAL A 575 12.14 -3.98 17.69
C VAL A 575 13.64 -4.01 17.51
N SER A 576 14.27 -2.84 17.51
CA SER A 576 15.72 -2.66 17.38
C SER A 576 16.38 -2.29 18.71
N ALA A 577 17.68 -2.03 18.67
CA ALA A 577 18.49 -1.62 19.81
C ALA A 577 17.98 -0.33 20.48
N SER A 578 18.35 -0.11 21.72
CA SER A 578 18.16 1.15 22.45
C SER A 578 19.46 1.50 23.16
N PRO A 579 20.01 2.71 22.95
CA PRO A 579 19.50 3.82 22.11
C PRO A 579 19.34 3.46 20.64
N GLY A 580 18.28 4.02 19.98
CA GLY A 580 18.01 3.81 18.56
C GLY A 580 19.14 4.40 17.68
N GLU A 581 19.49 3.69 16.61
CA GLU A 581 20.62 4.09 15.75
C GLU A 581 20.34 5.39 15.00
N GLN A 582 19.11 5.56 14.49
CA GLN A 582 18.74 6.71 13.64
C GLN A 582 18.73 8.04 14.41
N VAL A 583 18.22 8.05 15.64
CA VAL A 583 17.97 9.29 16.40
C VAL A 583 18.64 9.32 17.79
N GLY A 584 19.30 8.25 18.22
CA GLY A 584 19.98 8.15 19.52
C GLY A 584 19.03 8.14 20.75
N ARG A 585 17.73 7.92 20.56
CA ARG A 585 16.73 7.94 21.62
C ARG A 585 16.75 6.63 22.41
N ALA A 586 16.84 6.72 23.74
CA ALA A 586 16.69 5.57 24.63
C ALA A 586 15.23 5.39 25.03
N THR A 587 14.67 4.21 24.77
CA THR A 587 13.28 3.88 25.04
C THR A 587 13.15 2.50 25.70
N PRO A 588 12.14 2.27 26.57
CA PRO A 588 11.90 0.98 27.19
C PRO A 588 11.58 -0.12 26.15
N LEU A 589 12.03 -1.34 26.40
CA LEU A 589 11.76 -2.49 25.51
C LEU A 589 10.26 -2.74 25.34
N GLU A 590 9.48 -2.65 26.40
CA GLU A 590 8.02 -2.79 26.37
C GLU A 590 7.37 -1.76 25.43
N PHE A 591 7.78 -0.49 25.50
CA PHE A 591 7.25 0.58 24.64
C PHE A 591 7.56 0.30 23.16
N ARG A 592 8.83 -0.03 22.82
CA ARG A 592 9.24 -0.39 21.46
C ARG A 592 8.43 -1.58 20.93
N THR A 593 8.22 -2.58 21.78
CA THR A 593 7.45 -3.77 21.42
C THR A 593 5.99 -3.44 21.15
N HIS A 594 5.33 -2.67 22.01
CA HIS A 594 3.92 -2.30 21.80
C HIS A 594 3.74 -1.47 20.54
N VAL A 595 4.70 -0.61 20.18
CA VAL A 595 4.68 0.12 18.88
C VAL A 595 4.84 -0.86 17.71
N ALA A 596 5.78 -1.80 17.79
CA ALA A 596 5.98 -2.79 16.72
C ALA A 596 4.77 -3.74 16.57
N LEU A 597 4.06 -4.06 17.63
CA LEU A 597 2.85 -4.89 17.62
C LEU A 597 1.65 -4.24 16.89
N MET A 598 1.73 -2.97 16.50
CA MET A 598 0.73 -2.36 15.63
C MET A 598 0.73 -2.96 14.22
N GLY A 599 1.81 -3.60 13.77
CA GLY A 599 1.95 -4.22 12.46
C GLY A 599 1.66 -5.71 12.44
N GLY A 600 1.25 -6.22 11.26
CA GLY A 600 0.95 -7.64 11.08
C GLY A 600 2.17 -8.55 11.09
N SER A 601 3.35 -8.04 10.72
CA SER A 601 4.62 -8.76 10.80
C SER A 601 5.47 -8.17 11.92
N PHE A 602 5.63 -8.91 12.99
CA PHE A 602 6.42 -8.52 14.16
C PHE A 602 7.77 -9.22 14.16
N GLY A 603 8.84 -8.49 14.44
CA GLY A 603 10.19 -9.04 14.50
C GLY A 603 11.15 -8.27 15.40
N PHE A 604 12.39 -8.75 15.40
CA PHE A 604 13.52 -8.18 16.12
C PHE A 604 14.70 -7.94 15.18
N GLU A 605 15.44 -6.86 15.44
CA GLU A 605 16.76 -6.56 14.90
C GLU A 605 17.70 -6.24 16.07
N LEU A 606 18.04 -7.27 16.85
CA LEU A 606 18.77 -7.18 18.10
C LEU A 606 19.97 -8.12 18.13
N GLU A 607 21.00 -7.72 18.88
CA GLU A 607 22.10 -8.59 19.26
C GLU A 607 21.68 -9.47 20.44
N LEU A 608 21.27 -10.70 20.17
CA LEU A 608 20.77 -11.63 21.19
C LEU A 608 21.89 -12.25 22.04
N GLU A 609 23.11 -12.23 21.53
CA GLU A 609 24.27 -12.93 22.11
C GLU A 609 24.73 -12.32 23.43
N HIS A 610 24.52 -11.03 23.62
CA HIS A 610 24.99 -10.25 24.75
C HIS A 610 23.92 -9.97 25.82
N MET A 611 22.71 -10.52 25.62
CA MET A 611 21.59 -10.31 26.53
C MET A 611 21.76 -11.07 27.85
N SER A 612 21.42 -10.42 28.94
CA SER A 612 21.31 -11.06 30.30
C SER A 612 20.19 -12.11 30.29
N ALA A 613 20.20 -12.96 31.34
CA ALA A 613 19.14 -13.95 31.51
C ALA A 613 17.74 -13.30 31.67
N GLU A 614 17.69 -12.14 32.33
CA GLU A 614 16.46 -11.37 32.55
C GLU A 614 15.93 -10.80 31.23
N GLU A 615 16.79 -10.22 30.40
CA GLU A 615 16.40 -9.72 29.06
C GLU A 615 15.93 -10.85 28.16
N ARG A 616 16.61 -12.00 28.17
CA ARG A 616 16.19 -13.19 27.41
C ARG A 616 14.80 -13.70 27.83
N ALA A 617 14.52 -13.67 29.17
CA ALA A 617 13.19 -14.01 29.66
C ALA A 617 12.12 -13.03 29.18
N GLN A 618 12.41 -11.73 29.18
CA GLN A 618 11.51 -10.71 28.64
C GLN A 618 11.23 -10.93 27.14
N ILE A 619 12.25 -11.26 26.33
CA ILE A 619 12.04 -11.55 24.89
C ILE A 619 11.07 -12.72 24.71
N LYS A 620 11.18 -13.80 25.49
CA LYS A 620 10.23 -14.93 25.43
C LYS A 620 8.79 -14.51 25.71
N ASP A 621 8.59 -13.67 26.73
CA ASP A 621 7.26 -13.16 27.07
C ASP A 621 6.71 -12.27 25.96
N LEU A 622 7.56 -11.44 25.32
CA LEU A 622 7.17 -10.58 24.21
C LEU A 622 6.86 -11.38 22.94
N VAL A 623 7.58 -12.48 22.66
CA VAL A 623 7.24 -13.40 21.57
C VAL A 623 5.85 -14.03 21.81
N ALA A 624 5.59 -14.50 23.04
CA ALA A 624 4.27 -15.03 23.39
C ALA A 624 3.15 -13.98 23.28
N LEU A 625 3.44 -12.73 23.66
CA LEU A 625 2.52 -11.61 23.53
C LEU A 625 2.22 -11.30 22.05
N ALA A 626 3.27 -11.29 21.21
CA ALA A 626 3.12 -11.06 19.79
C ALA A 626 2.21 -12.10 19.13
N GLU A 627 2.36 -13.37 19.47
CA GLU A 627 1.48 -14.44 18.98
C GLU A 627 0.01 -14.26 19.40
N ARG A 628 -0.23 -13.70 20.58
CA ARG A 628 -1.60 -13.41 21.06
C ARG A 628 -2.23 -12.20 20.38
N VAL A 629 -1.43 -11.19 20.02
CA VAL A 629 -1.89 -9.95 19.40
C VAL A 629 -2.08 -10.11 17.89
N ASN A 630 -1.23 -10.90 17.23
CA ASN A 630 -1.18 -11.03 15.78
C ASN A 630 -2.55 -11.32 15.11
N PRO A 631 -3.41 -12.24 15.62
CA PRO A 631 -4.74 -12.48 15.06
C PRO A 631 -5.62 -11.23 15.00
N TYR A 632 -5.55 -10.35 15.99
CA TYR A 632 -6.31 -9.10 16.02
C TYR A 632 -5.84 -8.12 14.94
N VAL A 633 -4.53 -8.05 14.68
CA VAL A 633 -3.96 -7.17 13.66
C VAL A 633 -4.20 -7.71 12.24
N ILE A 634 -4.11 -9.04 12.07
CA ILE A 634 -4.32 -9.67 10.75
C ILE A 634 -5.79 -9.64 10.32
N HIS A 635 -6.72 -9.95 11.24
CA HIS A 635 -8.13 -10.15 10.91
C HIS A 635 -9.03 -8.99 11.34
N GLY A 636 -8.62 -8.22 12.34
CA GLY A 636 -9.44 -7.19 12.96
C GLY A 636 -9.57 -5.92 12.14
N ASP A 637 -10.54 -5.12 12.54
CA ASP A 637 -10.73 -3.76 12.07
C ASP A 637 -10.01 -2.77 12.97
N LEU A 638 -9.26 -1.86 12.36
CA LEU A 638 -8.56 -0.81 13.09
C LEU A 638 -9.46 0.40 13.34
N TYR A 639 -9.41 0.89 14.58
CA TYR A 639 -9.93 2.20 15.00
C TYR A 639 -8.80 3.04 15.58
N ARG A 640 -8.46 4.15 14.90
CA ARG A 640 -7.47 5.12 15.35
C ARG A 640 -8.12 6.08 16.35
N LEU A 641 -8.01 5.79 17.64
CA LEU A 641 -8.75 6.52 18.70
C LEU A 641 -8.15 7.88 19.02
N ALA A 642 -6.83 7.99 18.97
CA ALA A 642 -6.10 9.24 19.15
C ALA A 642 -4.82 9.21 18.32
N LEU A 643 -4.53 10.33 17.63
CA LEU A 643 -3.44 10.38 16.67
C LEU A 643 -2.18 11.02 17.28
N PRO A 644 -0.97 10.52 16.97
CA PRO A 644 0.27 11.20 17.29
C PRO A 644 0.28 12.57 16.57
N GLY A 645 0.93 13.57 17.17
CA GLY A 645 0.90 14.96 16.67
C GLY A 645 -0.33 15.77 17.09
N LYS A 646 -1.48 15.10 17.31
CA LYS A 646 -2.70 15.74 17.87
C LYS A 646 -2.87 15.43 19.37
N SER A 647 -2.28 14.35 19.85
CA SER A 647 -2.36 13.89 21.24
C SER A 647 -1.01 13.39 21.74
N ASN A 648 -0.72 13.63 23.01
CA ASN A 648 0.41 13.01 23.72
C ASN A 648 0.12 11.53 24.09
N TRP A 649 -1.13 11.10 23.91
CA TRP A 649 -1.62 9.76 24.21
C TRP A 649 -2.24 9.10 22.96
N PRO A 650 -1.45 8.81 21.90
CA PRO A 650 -1.96 8.09 20.75
C PRO A 650 -2.46 6.70 21.15
N ALA A 651 -3.53 6.25 20.48
CA ALA A 651 -4.15 4.97 20.79
C ALA A 651 -4.83 4.36 19.56
N ALA A 652 -4.68 3.03 19.43
CA ALA A 652 -5.27 2.21 18.39
C ALA A 652 -6.01 1.02 18.99
N LEU A 653 -7.22 0.73 18.49
CA LEU A 653 -8.04 -0.40 18.87
C LEU A 653 -8.21 -1.33 17.66
N TYR A 654 -7.91 -2.60 17.83
CA TYR A 654 -8.13 -3.66 16.85
C TYR A 654 -9.29 -4.53 17.30
N VAL A 655 -10.39 -4.50 16.57
CA VAL A 655 -11.61 -5.25 16.89
C VAL A 655 -11.69 -6.47 16.00
N ALA A 656 -11.61 -7.65 16.59
CA ALA A 656 -11.71 -8.91 15.87
C ALA A 656 -13.16 -9.17 15.37
N PRO A 657 -13.36 -10.04 14.37
CA PRO A 657 -14.68 -10.31 13.81
C PRO A 657 -15.73 -10.79 14.83
N GLU A 658 -15.32 -11.50 15.89
CA GLU A 658 -16.19 -11.95 16.96
C GLU A 658 -16.52 -10.87 18.01
N GLY A 659 -15.85 -9.71 17.92
CA GLY A 659 -16.12 -8.53 18.72
C GLY A 659 -15.21 -8.31 19.91
N SER A 660 -14.33 -9.25 20.26
CA SER A 660 -13.23 -9.00 21.22
C SER A 660 -12.20 -8.06 20.60
N ALA A 661 -11.40 -7.37 21.41
CA ALA A 661 -10.48 -6.36 20.89
C ALA A 661 -9.15 -6.33 21.65
N VAL A 662 -8.15 -5.70 21.03
CA VAL A 662 -6.88 -5.31 21.64
C VAL A 662 -6.71 -3.80 21.53
N LEU A 663 -6.47 -3.16 22.67
CA LEU A 663 -6.12 -1.74 22.75
C LEU A 663 -4.61 -1.59 22.93
N LEU A 664 -3.99 -0.79 22.04
CA LEU A 664 -2.64 -0.28 22.17
C LEU A 664 -2.71 1.22 22.45
N ALA A 665 -2.24 1.66 23.60
CA ALA A 665 -2.25 3.07 24.00
C ALA A 665 -0.87 3.48 24.51
N PHE A 666 -0.47 4.71 24.19
CA PHE A 666 0.87 5.22 24.42
C PHE A 666 0.84 6.55 25.17
N GLN A 667 1.80 6.80 26.03
CA GLN A 667 2.16 8.11 26.54
C GLN A 667 3.55 8.46 25.98
N MET A 668 3.63 9.41 25.07
CA MET A 668 4.90 9.76 24.44
C MET A 668 5.82 10.50 25.43
N PHE A 669 5.31 11.50 26.11
CA PHE A 669 6.09 12.33 27.05
C PHE A 669 5.36 12.49 28.38
N ALA A 670 6.10 12.40 29.49
CA ALA A 670 5.59 12.72 30.81
C ALA A 670 5.34 14.24 30.93
N ARG A 671 4.21 14.61 31.53
CA ARG A 671 3.84 16.02 31.77
C ARG A 671 3.33 16.20 33.18
N ILE A 672 3.72 17.30 33.82
CA ILE A 672 3.27 17.64 35.17
C ILE A 672 1.86 18.23 35.13
N LYS A 673 0.98 17.76 36.02
CA LYS A 673 -0.39 18.29 36.24
C LYS A 673 -1.24 18.33 34.96
N VAL A 674 -1.21 17.28 34.16
CA VAL A 674 -2.09 17.11 33.00
C VAL A 674 -3.01 15.93 33.29
N ASP A 675 -4.33 16.15 33.19
CA ASP A 675 -5.29 15.05 33.23
C ASP A 675 -5.14 14.19 31.96
N THR A 676 -5.13 12.90 32.17
CA THR A 676 -5.14 11.91 31.08
C THR A 676 -6.54 11.84 30.51
N PRO A 677 -6.71 11.94 29.17
CA PRO A 677 -8.03 11.84 28.58
C PRO A 677 -8.58 10.42 28.72
N ARG A 678 -9.90 10.31 28.88
CA ARG A 678 -10.59 9.04 28.70
C ARG A 678 -10.58 8.67 27.22
N LEU A 679 -10.22 7.46 26.90
CA LEU A 679 -10.24 6.91 25.54
C LEU A 679 -11.62 6.33 25.27
N ARG A 680 -12.35 6.90 24.29
CA ARG A 680 -13.58 6.30 23.78
C ARG A 680 -13.22 5.17 22.85
N LEU A 681 -13.75 3.96 23.15
CA LEU A 681 -13.40 2.75 22.39
C LEU A 681 -14.42 2.56 21.27
N ASP A 682 -14.27 3.34 20.20
CA ASP A 682 -15.10 3.23 19.01
C ASP A 682 -14.93 1.83 18.37
N GLY A 683 -16.02 1.29 17.81
CA GLY A 683 -16.03 -0.05 17.20
C GLY A 683 -16.52 -1.16 18.11
N LEU A 684 -16.62 -0.94 19.42
CA LEU A 684 -17.28 -1.90 20.30
C LEU A 684 -18.81 -1.86 20.14
N ASP A 685 -19.47 -2.98 20.45
CA ASP A 685 -20.92 -3.13 20.38
C ASP A 685 -21.56 -2.51 21.64
N ASP A 686 -22.50 -1.58 21.47
CA ASP A 686 -23.18 -0.89 22.57
C ASP A 686 -23.96 -1.83 23.48
N ASP A 687 -24.51 -2.90 22.94
CA ASP A 687 -25.37 -3.84 23.64
C ASP A 687 -24.59 -5.00 24.32
N ALA A 688 -23.28 -5.08 24.06
CA ALA A 688 -22.40 -6.12 24.62
C ALA A 688 -21.76 -5.69 25.95
N GLN A 689 -21.29 -6.70 26.69
CA GLN A 689 -20.44 -6.52 27.87
C GLN A 689 -19.00 -6.90 27.50
N TYR A 690 -18.06 -6.24 28.13
CA TYR A 690 -16.62 -6.44 27.89
C TYR A 690 -15.85 -6.55 29.21
N GLU A 691 -15.08 -7.60 29.35
CA GLU A 691 -14.15 -7.78 30.47
C GLU A 691 -12.78 -7.21 30.12
N ILE A 692 -12.25 -6.32 30.98
CA ILE A 692 -10.93 -5.70 30.88
C ILE A 692 -10.26 -5.84 32.26
N ASP A 693 -9.15 -6.56 32.36
CA ASP A 693 -8.41 -6.78 33.59
C ASP A 693 -9.29 -7.25 34.77
N GLY A 694 -10.24 -8.15 34.53
CA GLY A 694 -11.14 -8.69 35.52
C GLY A 694 -12.34 -7.78 35.87
N VAL A 695 -12.50 -6.65 35.23
CA VAL A 695 -13.64 -5.74 35.43
C VAL A 695 -14.56 -5.75 34.21
N VAL A 696 -15.85 -5.94 34.43
CA VAL A 696 -16.86 -5.96 33.37
C VAL A 696 -17.43 -4.55 33.14
N HIS A 697 -17.41 -4.11 31.90
CA HIS A 697 -17.90 -2.81 31.42
C HIS A 697 -18.97 -3.00 30.35
N SER A 698 -19.97 -2.12 30.27
CA SER A 698 -20.86 -2.11 29.11
C SER A 698 -20.17 -1.45 27.90
N GLY A 699 -20.39 -1.99 26.70
CA GLY A 699 -19.85 -1.43 25.46
C GLY A 699 -20.29 0.03 25.27
N LYS A 700 -21.56 0.35 25.59
CA LYS A 700 -22.06 1.72 25.58
C LYS A 700 -21.28 2.66 26.49
N ALA A 701 -20.89 2.25 27.69
CA ALA A 701 -20.06 3.07 28.59
C ALA A 701 -18.65 3.27 28.01
N LEU A 702 -18.03 2.23 27.47
CA LEU A 702 -16.71 2.33 26.87
C LEU A 702 -16.69 3.25 25.64
N ARG A 703 -17.75 3.27 24.83
CA ARG A 703 -17.85 4.14 23.65
C ARG A 703 -18.25 5.58 24.01
N SER A 704 -19.20 5.80 24.89
CA SER A 704 -19.75 7.13 25.18
C SER A 704 -18.95 7.91 26.22
N VAL A 705 -18.49 7.23 27.29
CA VAL A 705 -17.71 7.83 28.38
C VAL A 705 -16.21 7.58 28.21
N GLY A 706 -15.82 6.40 27.75
CA GLY A 706 -14.45 5.99 27.55
C GLY A 706 -13.79 5.31 28.73
N LEU A 707 -12.68 4.64 28.47
CA LEU A 707 -11.81 3.97 29.45
C LEU A 707 -10.79 4.95 30.00
N GLN A 708 -10.68 5.02 31.31
CA GLN A 708 -9.60 5.76 31.98
C GLN A 708 -8.38 4.85 32.09
N LEU A 709 -7.26 5.29 31.51
CA LEU A 709 -5.97 4.61 31.66
C LEU A 709 -5.18 5.27 32.80
N ASP A 710 -4.61 4.45 33.66
CA ASP A 710 -3.70 4.93 34.69
C ASP A 710 -2.27 4.98 34.14
N TRP A 711 -1.75 6.16 33.94
CA TRP A 711 -0.40 6.41 33.47
C TRP A 711 0.49 6.76 34.66
N SER A 712 1.02 5.78 35.31
CA SER A 712 1.95 5.83 36.46
C SER A 712 1.60 6.75 37.63
N SER A 713 1.95 6.28 38.79
CA SER A 713 1.66 6.85 40.10
C SER A 713 2.01 8.33 40.21
N SER A 714 1.05 9.04 40.46
CA SER A 714 0.70 10.38 40.92
C SER A 714 1.70 11.19 41.76
N ARG A 715 2.89 10.78 42.12
CA ARG A 715 3.74 11.52 43.07
C ARG A 715 5.20 11.70 42.69
N LEU A 716 5.66 11.02 41.66
CA LEU A 716 6.98 11.23 41.04
C LEU A 716 6.80 11.73 39.60
N PRO A 717 7.73 12.52 39.06
CA PRO A 717 7.67 12.87 37.64
C PRO A 717 7.53 11.56 36.84
N GLY A 718 6.47 11.48 36.04
CA GLY A 718 6.21 10.34 35.18
C GLY A 718 7.40 10.09 34.27
N VAL A 719 7.59 8.86 33.88
CA VAL A 719 8.64 8.46 32.96
C VAL A 719 8.08 8.65 31.53
N ASP A 720 8.89 9.19 30.61
CA ASP A 720 8.59 9.23 29.19
C ASP A 720 8.43 7.80 28.62
N TYR A 721 7.75 7.69 27.51
CA TYR A 721 7.62 6.45 26.73
C TYR A 721 6.97 5.30 27.52
N GLN A 722 5.74 5.52 27.95
CA GLN A 722 4.92 4.48 28.56
C GLN A 722 3.89 3.93 27.59
N SER A 723 3.55 2.66 27.70
CA SER A 723 2.51 2.04 26.87
C SER A 723 1.62 1.10 27.67
N LYS A 724 0.40 0.90 27.18
CA LYS A 724 -0.58 -0.06 27.69
C LYS A 724 -1.06 -0.93 26.54
N LEU A 725 -1.05 -2.22 26.75
CA LEU A 725 -1.70 -3.20 25.90
C LEU A 725 -2.76 -3.91 26.72
N LEU A 726 -4.03 -3.79 26.32
CA LEU A 726 -5.16 -4.38 27.03
C LEU A 726 -5.96 -5.27 26.10
N PHE A 727 -6.25 -6.49 26.54
CA PHE A 727 -7.23 -7.36 25.90
C PHE A 727 -8.62 -7.01 26.40
N ILE A 728 -9.56 -6.86 25.50
CA ILE A 728 -10.95 -6.47 25.74
C ILE A 728 -11.81 -7.65 25.28
N ASN A 729 -12.17 -8.49 26.22
CA ASN A 729 -12.87 -9.74 25.94
C ASN A 729 -14.38 -9.51 25.95
N LYS A 730 -15.07 -9.80 24.82
CA LYS A 730 -16.52 -9.78 24.76
C LYS A 730 -17.08 -10.95 25.60
N VAL A 731 -17.97 -10.68 26.56
CA VAL A 731 -18.57 -11.66 27.49
C VAL A 731 -20.07 -11.82 27.28
#